data_f285bdeee0d13cf46a0d1a13e68bff3d
#
_entry.id   f285bdeee0d13cf46a0d1a13e68bff3d
#
_cell.length_a   1.000
_cell.length_b   1.000
_cell.length_c   1.000
_cell.angle_alpha   90.00
_cell.angle_beta   90.00
_cell.angle_gamma   90.00
#
_symmetry.space_group_name_H-M   'P 1'
#
loop_
_entity.id
_entity.type
_entity.pdbx_description
1 polymer ?
#
loop_
_entity_poly.entity_id
_entity_poly.type
_entity_poly.pdbx_seq_one_letter_code
_entity_poly.pdbx_strand_id
1 'polypeptide(L)'
;MRSISLFCLLFLFLFQNSFGQVGFPYCEPFDGTTVQEATVFGGNARLIDGVLRLTENQTNQRGYVYIDIPFPSAFGIKASFEYFSYGGDVLRRADGISFFLFDADVPVFSPGGFGGSLGYAQKDNDPGLSRGYIGIGFDEFGNFGNTAENKVGGFAGAGTDLVPDAVVIRGPGNGTSGYAFLVGRKTMSTGNDGLNPGGQFPISSGGVGTQRVTDPNQPGYRKVFLELQPKPDKTGYFVTLRMMVTTAQGQPRMVTIFDRPYDFPAPKNLKIGFAASTGGFTNYHEIKNLVVEVSNDEALQEPKGVDFDEIASCEGQENTYFITDEQVVLPNENSVIRCLQFYASLEDIEEESEDICSQAKCREENRVLELPQGTFRAGDVGGDFTFFPNPGFADQQVTVFYTLTDSYGKSSSGNSMTLTIQESPEPISLRVTGDSESPEGELRLCQGEEVSLTGLGEEAYFRFEWYRNGELVEEAVQSFFIVSEAGEYQIVGYNRKNCPAKSNTIKVDYPEIPPIIITNPTVGCTPGQSVDVTTSISDFDLTSFDYLLRGQGLEYENEALKNVSISGVFELFVKFKDLECYNDSSQLEVIILDQPLEANFDFVVEGTDIKGDEEGGVFPDDPIQFTDLSDSRAVNWEWDFGDGASSNEKNPIHVFGKKGAFEVVLTIFDQYGCSQMVTKLVEITRSYRVMFPTGFTPLDGLNKTFVPKYKGIAELEFMIFNNWGELIFRTDDLMTEGWDGDLNGELLDAGFYFFKFNATAIDGEKVMEAGKFKLIR
;
A
#
# COMPACT_ATOMS: atom_id res chain seq x y z
N MET A 1 -8.92 -26.89 45.28
CA MET A 1 -9.49 -25.59 44.99
C MET A 1 -8.44 -24.51 45.28
N ARG A 2 -7.69 -24.14 44.30
CA ARG A 2 -6.93 -22.88 44.21
C ARG A 2 -6.65 -22.68 42.73
N SER A 3 -7.34 -21.70 42.17
CA SER A 3 -7.14 -21.17 40.80
C SER A 3 -5.75 -20.56 40.68
N ILE A 4 -4.97 -21.01 39.72
CA ILE A 4 -3.76 -20.35 39.28
C ILE A 4 -4.15 -19.59 38.02
N SER A 5 -4.24 -18.27 38.15
CA SER A 5 -4.38 -17.34 37.01
C SER A 5 -3.04 -17.28 36.26
N LEU A 6 -3.06 -17.74 35.03
CA LEU A 6 -1.94 -17.58 34.09
C LEU A 6 -1.97 -16.13 33.58
N PHE A 7 -1.05 -15.30 34.03
CA PHE A 7 -0.80 -13.96 33.48
C PHE A 7 0.07 -14.15 32.24
N CYS A 8 -0.54 -14.06 31.06
CA CYS A 8 0.19 -13.84 29.82
C CYS A 8 0.70 -12.40 29.80
N LEU A 9 1.97 -12.20 30.12
CA LEU A 9 2.69 -10.96 29.80
C LEU A 9 2.97 -10.98 28.28
N LEU A 10 2.14 -10.24 27.56
CA LEU A 10 2.46 -9.82 26.19
C LEU A 10 3.60 -8.78 26.32
N PHE A 11 4.82 -9.19 26.06
CA PHE A 11 5.90 -8.27 25.71
C PHE A 11 5.60 -7.68 24.33
N LEU A 12 4.96 -6.50 24.32
CA LEU A 12 4.99 -5.61 23.18
C LEU A 12 6.45 -5.14 23.04
N PHE A 13 7.18 -5.72 22.11
CA PHE A 13 8.37 -5.08 21.55
C PHE A 13 7.92 -3.77 20.88
N LEU A 14 8.00 -2.69 21.64
CA LEU A 14 8.10 -1.36 21.08
C LEU A 14 9.45 -1.34 20.33
N PHE A 15 9.38 -1.50 19.02
CA PHE A 15 10.43 -0.95 18.17
C PHE A 15 10.46 0.55 18.46
N GLN A 16 11.31 0.96 19.41
CA GLN A 16 11.78 2.33 19.43
C GLN A 16 12.62 2.49 18.17
N ASN A 17 12.00 3.05 17.14
CA ASN A 17 12.76 3.67 16.09
C ASN A 17 13.70 4.65 16.79
N SER A 18 14.99 4.41 16.73
CA SER A 18 16.03 5.35 17.17
C SER A 18 15.96 6.54 16.23
N PHE A 19 15.09 7.49 16.57
CA PHE A 19 15.10 8.77 15.90
C PHE A 19 16.39 9.46 16.32
N GLY A 20 17.26 9.78 15.37
CA GLY A 20 18.36 10.68 15.62
C GLY A 20 17.78 11.91 16.34
N GLN A 21 18.31 12.22 17.52
CA GLN A 21 17.71 13.22 18.40
C GLN A 21 17.81 14.60 17.74
N VAL A 22 16.75 14.97 17.06
CA VAL A 22 16.62 16.28 16.41
C VAL A 22 16.25 17.29 17.51
N GLY A 23 16.94 18.41 17.54
CA GLY A 23 16.76 19.47 18.55
C GLY A 23 16.71 20.86 17.93
N PHE A 24 16.84 21.86 18.79
CA PHE A 24 16.94 23.27 18.38
C PHE A 24 18.41 23.73 18.42
N PRO A 25 18.82 24.69 17.56
CA PRO A 25 18.07 25.22 16.43
C PRO A 25 17.71 24.16 15.40
N TYR A 26 16.51 24.23 14.85
CA TYR A 26 16.06 23.36 13.78
C TYR A 26 16.15 24.10 12.44
N CYS A 27 16.95 23.60 11.53
CA CYS A 27 17.18 24.22 10.23
C CYS A 27 16.74 23.28 9.12
N GLU A 28 15.69 23.64 8.38
CA GLU A 28 15.20 22.88 7.24
C GLU A 28 15.23 23.74 5.98
N PRO A 29 16.24 23.58 5.13
CA PRO A 29 16.40 24.40 3.94
C PRO A 29 15.39 24.08 2.83
N PHE A 30 14.84 22.86 2.79
CA PHE A 30 13.99 22.34 1.71
C PHE A 30 14.64 22.34 0.32
N ASP A 31 15.97 22.34 0.23
CA ASP A 31 16.71 22.46 -1.03
C ASP A 31 17.12 21.12 -1.64
N GLY A 32 16.91 20.02 -0.90
CA GLY A 32 17.23 18.66 -1.30
C GLY A 32 16.05 17.89 -1.91
N THR A 33 16.24 16.60 -2.05
CA THR A 33 15.21 15.61 -2.45
C THR A 33 14.54 14.97 -1.24
N THR A 34 15.10 15.15 -0.05
CA THR A 34 14.62 14.64 1.24
C THR A 34 14.54 15.77 2.25
N VAL A 35 13.77 15.57 3.30
CA VAL A 35 13.69 16.45 4.47
C VAL A 35 14.34 15.75 5.67
N GLN A 36 14.58 16.50 6.74
CA GLN A 36 14.98 15.90 8.02
C GLN A 36 13.84 15.02 8.55
N GLU A 37 14.19 13.98 9.30
CA GLU A 37 13.27 12.96 9.80
C GLU A 37 12.08 13.55 10.58
N ALA A 38 12.31 14.62 11.33
CA ALA A 38 11.26 15.28 12.08
C ALA A 38 10.31 16.16 11.23
N THR A 39 10.58 16.35 9.94
CA THR A 39 9.70 17.09 9.04
C THR A 39 8.63 16.17 8.47
N VAL A 40 7.39 16.33 8.89
CA VAL A 40 6.24 15.55 8.41
C VAL A 40 5.34 16.43 7.55
N PHE A 41 5.05 16.02 6.33
CA PHE A 41 4.14 16.75 5.44
C PHE A 41 3.12 15.83 4.76
N GLY A 42 2.02 16.40 4.30
CA GLY A 42 0.94 15.62 3.69
C GLY A 42 -0.02 16.47 2.85
N GLY A 43 -1.08 15.81 2.37
CA GLY A 43 -1.98 16.41 1.39
C GLY A 43 -1.29 16.52 0.02
N ASN A 44 -1.33 17.73 -0.57
CA ASN A 44 -0.63 18.02 -1.84
C ASN A 44 0.83 18.49 -1.64
N ALA A 45 1.31 18.59 -0.39
CA ALA A 45 2.66 19.05 -0.10
C ALA A 45 3.71 18.08 -0.66
N ARG A 46 4.77 18.64 -1.27
CA ARG A 46 5.89 17.90 -1.84
C ARG A 46 7.15 18.74 -2.00
N LEU A 47 8.30 18.11 -1.93
CA LEU A 47 9.57 18.73 -2.30
C LEU A 47 9.67 18.83 -3.82
N ILE A 48 9.96 20.03 -4.33
CA ILE A 48 10.13 20.28 -5.76
C ILE A 48 10.96 21.54 -5.98
N ASP A 49 11.90 21.48 -6.91
CA ASP A 49 12.72 22.63 -7.33
C ASP A 49 13.36 23.40 -6.16
N GLY A 50 13.83 22.68 -5.14
CA GLY A 50 14.53 23.24 -3.99
C GLY A 50 13.64 24.04 -3.02
N VAL A 51 12.36 23.70 -2.91
CA VAL A 51 11.40 24.23 -1.93
C VAL A 51 10.42 23.14 -1.49
N LEU A 52 9.76 23.34 -0.36
CA LEU A 52 8.54 22.61 -0.03
C LEU A 52 7.34 23.35 -0.61
N ARG A 53 6.73 22.75 -1.63
CA ARG A 53 5.48 23.25 -2.23
C ARG A 53 4.30 22.65 -1.49
N LEU A 54 3.48 23.49 -0.89
CA LEU A 54 2.26 23.10 -0.17
C LEU A 54 1.06 22.95 -1.11
N THR A 55 0.94 23.82 -2.13
CA THR A 55 -0.12 23.71 -3.15
C THR A 55 0.40 24.00 -4.55
N GLU A 56 -0.16 23.32 -5.52
CA GLU A 56 -0.03 23.67 -6.94
C GLU A 56 -0.97 24.83 -7.29
N ASN A 57 -0.67 25.50 -8.42
CA ASN A 57 -1.58 26.50 -9.00
C ASN A 57 -2.79 25.81 -9.69
N GLN A 58 -3.55 25.06 -8.90
CA GLN A 58 -4.73 24.29 -9.29
C GLN A 58 -5.82 24.46 -8.24
N THR A 59 -7.07 24.26 -8.64
CA THR A 59 -8.20 24.35 -7.71
C THR A 59 -8.21 23.19 -6.71
N ASN A 60 -8.78 23.44 -5.52
CA ASN A 60 -8.99 22.44 -4.48
C ASN A 60 -7.72 21.72 -4.00
N GLN A 61 -6.60 22.42 -3.98
CA GLN A 61 -5.34 21.92 -3.39
C GLN A 61 -5.32 22.19 -1.89
N ARG A 62 -4.66 21.30 -1.16
CA ARG A 62 -4.46 21.40 0.29
C ARG A 62 -3.19 20.67 0.69
N GLY A 63 -2.28 21.38 1.33
CA GLY A 63 -1.02 20.80 1.81
C GLY A 63 -0.67 21.33 3.18
N TYR A 64 0.03 20.52 3.94
CA TYR A 64 0.53 20.87 5.26
C TYR A 64 1.91 20.27 5.53
N VAL A 65 2.62 20.89 6.47
CA VAL A 65 3.85 20.36 7.07
C VAL A 65 3.87 20.73 8.55
N TYR A 66 4.42 19.84 9.37
CA TYR A 66 4.76 20.17 10.76
C TYR A 66 6.09 19.53 11.14
N ILE A 67 6.75 20.14 12.14
CA ILE A 67 7.98 19.63 12.72
C ILE A 67 7.61 18.80 13.93
N ASP A 68 7.91 17.51 13.91
CA ASP A 68 7.56 16.54 14.95
C ASP A 68 8.56 16.54 16.12
N ILE A 69 8.95 17.74 16.55
CA ILE A 69 9.79 17.99 17.73
C ILE A 69 8.97 18.80 18.72
N PRO A 70 8.61 18.22 19.88
CA PRO A 70 7.99 19.00 20.93
C PRO A 70 9.02 19.94 21.56
N PHE A 71 8.64 21.19 21.77
CA PHE A 71 9.44 22.14 22.52
C PHE A 71 8.66 22.65 23.74
N PRO A 72 9.34 22.86 24.89
CA PRO A 72 8.71 23.42 26.08
C PRO A 72 8.26 24.87 25.81
N SER A 73 6.99 25.12 26.03
CA SER A 73 6.41 26.46 25.81
C SER A 73 7.04 27.55 26.66
N ALA A 74 7.66 27.17 27.78
CA ALA A 74 8.34 28.08 28.71
C ALA A 74 9.57 28.78 28.10
N PHE A 75 10.19 28.21 27.06
CA PHE A 75 11.36 28.83 26.41
C PHE A 75 10.96 29.75 25.24
N GLY A 76 9.71 29.66 24.76
CA GLY A 76 9.27 30.40 23.60
C GLY A 76 9.94 29.94 22.30
N ILE A 77 9.65 30.64 21.22
CA ILE A 77 10.13 30.25 19.89
C ILE A 77 10.44 31.47 19.04
N LYS A 78 11.54 31.38 18.28
CA LYS A 78 11.81 32.24 17.12
C LYS A 78 11.74 31.36 15.88
N ALA A 79 11.03 31.84 14.85
CA ALA A 79 10.98 31.15 13.57
C ALA A 79 11.23 32.13 12.44
N SER A 80 12.04 31.76 11.47
CA SER A 80 12.17 32.50 10.23
C SER A 80 12.06 31.59 9.03
N PHE A 81 11.41 32.04 7.97
CA PHE A 81 11.23 31.30 6.73
C PHE A 81 10.96 32.25 5.55
N GLU A 82 11.33 31.79 4.38
CA GLU A 82 10.91 32.40 3.13
C GLU A 82 9.61 31.72 2.67
N TYR A 83 8.67 32.52 2.18
CA TYR A 83 7.49 31.95 1.53
C TYR A 83 7.28 32.56 0.16
N PHE A 84 6.73 31.78 -0.74
CA PHE A 84 6.44 32.18 -2.10
C PHE A 84 4.97 31.91 -2.38
N SER A 85 4.31 32.88 -2.98
CA SER A 85 2.93 32.78 -3.42
C SER A 85 2.81 33.48 -4.77
N TYR A 86 2.60 32.72 -5.85
CA TYR A 86 2.67 33.18 -7.22
C TYR A 86 1.90 32.29 -8.19
N GLY A 87 1.76 32.74 -9.44
CA GLY A 87 1.26 31.91 -10.57
C GLY A 87 -0.25 31.88 -10.76
N GLY A 88 -1.02 32.38 -9.79
CA GLY A 88 -2.47 32.45 -9.88
C GLY A 88 -3.03 33.57 -10.75
N ASP A 89 -4.34 33.71 -10.76
CA ASP A 89 -5.03 34.79 -11.45
C ASP A 89 -4.59 36.16 -10.89
N VAL A 90 -4.29 37.10 -11.77
CA VAL A 90 -3.82 38.43 -11.40
C VAL A 90 -4.85 39.21 -10.55
N LEU A 91 -6.14 38.91 -10.70
CA LEU A 91 -7.23 39.62 -10.04
C LEU A 91 -7.73 38.92 -8.77
N ARG A 92 -7.54 37.61 -8.64
CA ARG A 92 -8.08 36.83 -7.51
C ARG A 92 -7.17 35.62 -7.20
N ARG A 93 -6.24 35.88 -6.30
CA ARG A 93 -5.31 34.86 -5.77
C ARG A 93 -5.91 34.21 -4.54
N ALA A 94 -5.64 32.95 -4.30
CA ALA A 94 -6.23 32.22 -3.18
C ALA A 94 -5.44 30.97 -2.80
N ASP A 95 -5.61 30.46 -1.57
CA ASP A 95 -6.30 31.15 -0.46
C ASP A 95 -5.27 31.85 0.42
N GLY A 96 -4.06 31.28 0.57
CA GLY A 96 -2.95 31.77 1.38
C GLY A 96 -2.24 30.65 2.15
N ILE A 97 -1.34 31.06 3.05
CA ILE A 97 -0.54 30.17 3.93
C ILE A 97 -0.86 30.51 5.38
N SER A 98 -0.94 29.49 6.25
CA SER A 98 -0.91 29.66 7.70
C SER A 98 0.36 29.07 8.31
N PHE A 99 0.91 29.77 9.29
CA PHE A 99 1.80 29.25 10.31
C PHE A 99 1.00 28.95 11.56
N PHE A 100 1.28 27.84 12.24
CA PHE A 100 0.57 27.52 13.48
C PHE A 100 1.43 26.79 14.50
N LEU A 101 1.04 26.95 15.77
CA LEU A 101 1.48 26.09 16.87
C LEU A 101 0.28 25.28 17.38
N PHE A 102 0.55 24.07 17.81
CA PHE A 102 -0.43 23.17 18.42
C PHE A 102 0.15 22.39 19.59
N ASP A 103 -0.72 21.89 20.46
CA ASP A 103 -0.34 21.07 21.62
C ASP A 103 0.39 19.80 21.15
N ALA A 104 1.62 19.61 21.63
CA ALA A 104 2.44 18.47 21.25
C ALA A 104 1.87 17.11 21.75
N ASP A 105 1.04 17.13 22.80
CA ASP A 105 0.41 15.94 23.37
C ASP A 105 -0.87 15.51 22.63
N VAL A 106 -1.12 16.07 21.42
CA VAL A 106 -2.21 15.62 20.57
C VAL A 106 -1.97 14.18 20.10
N PRO A 107 -2.91 13.23 20.35
CA PRO A 107 -2.67 11.83 20.02
C PRO A 107 -2.60 11.57 18.50
N VAL A 108 -3.32 12.36 17.71
CA VAL A 108 -3.33 12.29 16.25
C VAL A 108 -3.41 13.69 15.69
N PHE A 109 -2.41 14.06 14.89
CA PHE A 109 -2.42 15.32 14.18
C PHE A 109 -3.49 15.31 13.07
N SER A 110 -4.29 16.37 13.01
CA SER A 110 -5.21 16.63 11.91
C SER A 110 -5.17 18.11 11.57
N PRO A 111 -4.86 18.49 10.34
CA PRO A 111 -4.92 19.87 9.90
C PRO A 111 -6.37 20.37 9.99
N GLY A 112 -6.52 21.69 10.12
CA GLY A 112 -7.82 22.36 10.15
C GLY A 112 -8.51 22.41 8.79
N GLY A 113 -9.66 23.10 8.74
CA GLY A 113 -10.41 23.32 7.51
C GLY A 113 -9.59 24.00 6.44
N PHE A 114 -9.66 23.48 5.22
CA PHE A 114 -8.96 24.09 4.08
C PHE A 114 -9.83 25.16 3.38
N GLY A 115 -9.29 25.80 2.35
CA GLY A 115 -9.90 26.98 1.78
C GLY A 115 -9.63 28.19 2.64
N GLY A 116 -10.61 29.05 2.86
CA GLY A 116 -10.47 30.27 3.66
C GLY A 116 -10.11 30.07 5.12
N SER A 117 -10.04 28.85 5.62
CA SER A 117 -9.60 28.51 6.98
C SER A 117 -8.10 28.15 7.06
N LEU A 118 -7.42 28.10 5.92
CA LEU A 118 -5.96 27.94 5.75
C LEU A 118 -5.37 26.76 6.55
N GLY A 119 -6.14 25.69 6.77
CA GLY A 119 -5.68 24.53 7.54
C GLY A 119 -5.52 24.76 9.05
N TYR A 120 -5.95 25.89 9.59
CA TYR A 120 -5.93 26.19 11.02
C TYR A 120 -7.32 26.23 11.65
N ALA A 121 -8.21 27.11 11.19
CA ALA A 121 -9.54 27.25 11.76
C ALA A 121 -10.50 26.15 11.27
N GLN A 122 -11.67 26.06 11.92
CA GLN A 122 -12.76 25.22 11.42
C GLN A 122 -13.36 25.79 10.12
N LYS A 123 -13.98 24.93 9.32
CA LYS A 123 -14.71 25.31 8.11
C LYS A 123 -16.10 24.65 8.14
N ASP A 124 -17.12 25.43 8.38
CA ASP A 124 -18.48 24.92 8.57
C ASP A 124 -18.54 23.80 9.63
N ASN A 125 -18.75 22.56 9.23
CA ASN A 125 -18.74 21.39 10.10
C ASN A 125 -17.38 20.66 10.14
N ASP A 126 -16.43 21.05 9.27
CA ASP A 126 -15.09 20.49 9.28
C ASP A 126 -14.32 21.02 10.49
N PRO A 127 -13.69 20.16 11.29
CA PRO A 127 -12.92 20.62 12.45
C PRO A 127 -11.73 21.45 12.05
N GLY A 128 -11.31 22.36 12.95
CA GLY A 128 -10.04 23.05 12.85
C GLY A 128 -8.87 22.15 13.27
N LEU A 129 -7.66 22.74 13.29
CA LEU A 129 -6.42 22.07 13.67
C LEU A 129 -6.55 21.40 15.05
N SER A 130 -6.21 20.13 15.15
CA SER A 130 -6.29 19.41 16.41
C SER A 130 -5.47 20.10 17.50
N ARG A 131 -6.16 20.52 18.58
CA ARG A 131 -5.58 21.30 19.69
C ARG A 131 -4.71 22.47 19.24
N GLY A 132 -5.16 23.24 18.24
CA GLY A 132 -4.46 24.44 17.78
C GLY A 132 -4.29 25.44 18.90
N TYR A 133 -3.08 26.00 19.06
CA TYR A 133 -2.77 27.01 20.07
C TYR A 133 -2.81 28.43 19.50
N ILE A 134 -2.10 28.69 18.42
CA ILE A 134 -2.10 29.97 17.69
C ILE A 134 -2.01 29.71 16.19
N GLY A 135 -2.78 30.41 15.40
CA GLY A 135 -2.70 30.40 13.94
C GLY A 135 -2.48 31.79 13.37
N ILE A 136 -1.46 31.93 12.54
CA ILE A 136 -1.11 33.18 11.86
C ILE A 136 -1.30 32.95 10.37
N GLY A 137 -2.38 33.48 9.80
CA GLY A 137 -2.70 33.38 8.38
C GLY A 137 -2.18 34.55 7.57
N PHE A 138 -1.48 34.22 6.48
CA PHE A 138 -1.13 35.15 5.40
C PHE A 138 -2.21 34.99 4.34
N ASP A 139 -3.30 35.73 4.52
CA ASP A 139 -4.58 35.58 3.82
C ASP A 139 -4.60 36.40 2.54
N GLU A 140 -4.44 35.76 1.41
CA GLU A 140 -4.44 36.45 0.10
C GLU A 140 -5.85 36.72 -0.40
N PHE A 141 -6.77 35.75 -0.19
CA PHE A 141 -8.14 35.84 -0.69
C PHE A 141 -9.07 36.64 0.20
N GLY A 142 -8.85 36.57 1.52
CA GLY A 142 -9.58 37.38 2.48
C GLY A 142 -10.67 36.65 3.27
N ASN A 143 -10.67 35.34 3.29
CA ASN A 143 -11.61 34.55 4.08
C ASN A 143 -11.10 34.22 5.48
N PHE A 144 -9.81 34.24 5.73
CA PHE A 144 -9.28 33.94 7.06
C PHE A 144 -9.57 35.07 8.07
N GLY A 145 -9.71 36.28 7.60
CA GLY A 145 -10.00 37.47 8.42
C GLY A 145 -11.49 37.82 8.60
N ASN A 146 -12.43 36.97 8.15
CA ASN A 146 -13.86 37.23 8.22
C ASN A 146 -14.62 36.12 8.92
N THR A 147 -15.96 36.20 8.98
CA THR A 147 -16.85 35.19 9.61
C THR A 147 -17.41 34.15 8.64
N ALA A 148 -16.99 34.17 7.38
CA ALA A 148 -17.40 33.16 6.41
C ALA A 148 -17.05 31.74 6.90
N GLU A 149 -17.76 30.72 6.44
CA GLU A 149 -17.52 29.30 6.78
C GLU A 149 -17.59 29.03 8.30
N ASN A 150 -18.50 29.77 9.01
CA ASN A 150 -18.74 29.66 10.46
C ASN A 150 -17.53 29.96 11.35
N LYS A 151 -16.55 30.74 10.85
CA LYS A 151 -15.41 31.16 11.66
C LYS A 151 -15.82 32.20 12.73
N VAL A 152 -15.16 32.11 13.88
CA VAL A 152 -15.46 32.98 15.03
C VAL A 152 -14.75 34.32 14.89
N GLY A 153 -15.50 35.41 14.72
CA GLY A 153 -14.97 36.76 14.63
C GLY A 153 -14.24 37.09 13.31
N GLY A 154 -13.94 38.34 13.11
CA GLY A 154 -13.28 38.86 11.91
C GLY A 154 -13.04 40.39 12.03
N PHE A 155 -12.51 41.01 10.98
CA PHE A 155 -12.36 42.47 10.91
C PHE A 155 -13.68 43.19 11.15
N ALA A 156 -13.64 44.31 11.85
CA ALA A 156 -14.82 45.06 12.19
C ALA A 156 -15.60 45.50 10.93
N GLY A 157 -16.90 45.11 10.91
CA GLY A 157 -17.78 45.45 9.79
C GLY A 157 -17.63 44.55 8.54
N ALA A 158 -16.69 43.63 8.50
CA ALA A 158 -16.49 42.76 7.33
C ALA A 158 -17.61 41.69 7.22
N GLY A 159 -18.13 41.18 8.34
CA GLY A 159 -19.07 40.09 8.26
C GLY A 159 -18.46 38.88 7.48
N THR A 160 -19.11 38.52 6.39
CA THR A 160 -18.64 37.49 5.44
C THR A 160 -17.90 38.06 4.22
N ASP A 161 -17.77 39.40 4.13
CA ASP A 161 -17.08 40.05 3.02
C ASP A 161 -15.59 39.70 3.01
N LEU A 162 -15.03 39.61 1.83
CA LEU A 162 -13.61 39.29 1.65
C LEU A 162 -12.72 40.46 2.16
N VAL A 163 -11.68 40.12 2.89
CA VAL A 163 -10.64 41.05 3.36
C VAL A 163 -9.28 40.56 2.86
N PRO A 164 -8.98 40.68 1.56
CA PRO A 164 -7.76 40.20 0.95
C PRO A 164 -6.52 40.95 1.43
N ASP A 165 -5.34 40.38 1.17
CA ASP A 165 -4.06 40.94 1.57
C ASP A 165 -4.01 41.27 3.07
N ALA A 166 -4.28 40.30 3.92
CA ALA A 166 -4.28 40.49 5.36
C ALA A 166 -3.41 39.42 6.08
N VAL A 167 -2.72 39.85 7.12
CA VAL A 167 -2.13 38.95 8.11
C VAL A 167 -3.03 38.92 9.33
N VAL A 168 -3.44 37.73 9.77
CA VAL A 168 -4.46 37.53 10.82
C VAL A 168 -3.96 36.57 11.86
N ILE A 169 -4.14 36.91 13.15
CA ILE A 169 -3.92 35.97 14.27
C ILE A 169 -5.28 35.46 14.76
N ARG A 170 -5.39 34.12 14.79
CA ARG A 170 -6.51 33.43 15.46
C ARG A 170 -6.02 32.71 16.72
N GLY A 171 -6.88 32.69 17.71
CA GLY A 171 -6.62 32.08 19.02
C GLY A 171 -6.73 30.56 19.04
N PRO A 172 -6.63 29.96 20.25
CA PRO A 172 -6.67 28.52 20.40
C PRO A 172 -8.04 27.93 20.05
N GLY A 173 -8.02 26.64 19.66
CA GLY A 173 -9.24 25.92 19.34
C GLY A 173 -9.03 24.40 19.24
N ASN A 174 -10.14 23.67 19.27
CA ASN A 174 -10.18 22.24 19.07
C ASN A 174 -11.53 21.80 18.49
N GLY A 175 -11.49 20.88 17.53
CA GLY A 175 -12.69 20.46 16.82
C GLY A 175 -13.34 21.64 16.06
N THR A 176 -14.64 21.85 16.23
CA THR A 176 -15.36 22.96 15.61
C THR A 176 -15.53 24.19 16.53
N SER A 177 -14.73 24.27 17.61
CA SER A 177 -14.85 25.32 18.61
C SER A 177 -13.52 26.04 18.87
N GLY A 178 -13.60 27.34 19.08
CA GLY A 178 -12.42 28.19 19.29
C GLY A 178 -12.00 28.90 18.00
N TYR A 179 -10.70 29.01 17.78
CA TYR A 179 -10.05 29.66 16.62
C TYR A 179 -10.54 31.10 16.39
N ALA A 180 -10.83 31.81 17.47
CA ALA A 180 -11.40 33.14 17.39
C ALA A 180 -10.42 34.14 16.73
N PHE A 181 -10.93 35.00 15.87
CA PHE A 181 -10.17 36.15 15.37
C PHE A 181 -9.76 37.05 16.54
N LEU A 182 -8.46 37.28 16.66
CA LEU A 182 -7.93 38.17 17.71
C LEU A 182 -7.50 39.51 17.17
N VAL A 183 -6.83 39.50 16.05
CA VAL A 183 -6.34 40.73 15.39
C VAL A 183 -5.99 40.41 13.93
N GLY A 184 -6.07 41.42 13.08
CA GLY A 184 -5.61 41.37 11.71
C GLY A 184 -4.97 42.68 11.28
N ARG A 185 -4.11 42.66 10.25
CA ARG A 185 -3.54 43.78 9.55
C ARG A 185 -3.74 43.65 8.06
N LYS A 186 -4.41 44.59 7.44
CA LYS A 186 -4.56 44.74 5.99
C LYS A 186 -3.28 45.31 5.41
N THR A 187 -2.49 44.48 4.72
CA THR A 187 -1.13 44.87 4.32
C THR A 187 -1.09 45.90 3.19
N MET A 188 -2.19 46.05 2.45
CA MET A 188 -2.32 47.06 1.40
C MET A 188 -2.95 48.36 1.89
N SER A 189 -3.31 48.49 3.17
CA SER A 189 -4.02 49.60 3.74
C SER A 189 -3.21 50.30 4.84
N THR A 190 -3.58 51.54 5.16
CA THR A 190 -3.12 52.28 6.34
C THR A 190 -4.27 52.51 7.31
N GLY A 191 -4.00 52.98 8.52
CA GLY A 191 -5.00 53.21 9.56
C GLY A 191 -5.07 52.12 10.60
N ASN A 192 -6.19 52.03 11.35
CA ASN A 192 -6.30 51.18 12.54
C ASN A 192 -6.05 49.69 12.28
N ASP A 193 -6.55 49.17 11.15
CA ASP A 193 -6.38 47.77 10.73
C ASP A 193 -5.32 47.62 9.62
N GLY A 194 -4.63 48.71 9.26
CA GLY A 194 -3.61 48.72 8.22
C GLY A 194 -2.19 48.76 8.80
N LEU A 195 -1.24 48.97 7.92
CA LEU A 195 0.17 49.16 8.24
C LEU A 195 0.49 50.66 8.37
N ASN A 196 1.65 50.95 8.95
CA ASN A 196 2.15 52.35 8.95
C ASN A 196 2.36 52.85 7.51
N PRO A 197 2.20 54.16 7.25
CA PRO A 197 2.45 54.72 5.93
C PRO A 197 3.83 54.36 5.39
N GLY A 198 3.86 53.88 4.15
CA GLY A 198 5.08 53.37 3.51
C GLY A 198 5.40 51.89 3.78
N GLY A 199 4.65 51.25 4.69
CA GLY A 199 4.80 49.82 4.98
C GLY A 199 4.00 48.87 4.08
N GLN A 200 3.12 49.41 3.21
CA GLN A 200 2.15 48.59 2.43
C GLN A 200 2.83 47.66 1.41
N PHE A 201 2.35 46.43 1.33
CA PHE A 201 2.81 45.44 0.35
C PHE A 201 1.72 44.36 0.12
N PRO A 202 1.64 43.73 -1.07
CA PRO A 202 0.76 42.61 -1.29
C PRO A 202 1.29 41.36 -0.59
N ILE A 203 0.40 40.57 -0.01
CA ILE A 203 0.77 39.28 0.62
C ILE A 203 1.37 38.33 -0.42
N SER A 204 0.73 38.18 -1.56
CA SER A 204 1.25 37.43 -2.67
C SER A 204 2.56 38.01 -3.18
N SER A 205 3.57 37.14 -3.36
CA SER A 205 4.90 37.56 -3.82
C SER A 205 4.97 37.86 -5.32
N GLY A 206 4.08 37.31 -6.10
CA GLY A 206 4.08 37.42 -7.55
C GLY A 206 3.26 38.59 -8.08
N GLY A 207 3.64 39.84 -7.84
CA GLY A 207 2.88 41.01 -8.33
C GLY A 207 2.64 41.04 -9.84
N VAL A 208 3.54 40.52 -10.65
CA VAL A 208 3.48 40.57 -12.12
C VAL A 208 4.06 39.28 -12.76
N GLY A 209 4.46 38.29 -11.98
CA GLY A 209 5.19 37.14 -12.50
C GLY A 209 4.60 35.82 -12.11
N THR A 210 4.74 34.86 -13.01
CA THR A 210 4.48 33.45 -12.81
C THR A 210 5.68 32.75 -12.17
N GLN A 211 6.65 33.47 -11.60
CA GLN A 211 7.94 32.95 -11.13
C GLN A 211 8.14 33.18 -9.65
N ARG A 212 8.78 32.21 -9.01
CA ARG A 212 9.30 32.30 -7.64
C ARG A 212 10.39 33.38 -7.57
N VAL A 213 10.33 34.27 -6.57
CA VAL A 213 11.33 35.32 -6.33
C VAL A 213 12.15 34.96 -5.10
N THR A 214 13.39 34.51 -5.33
CA THR A 214 14.32 34.06 -4.27
C THR A 214 15.40 35.11 -3.92
N ASP A 215 15.62 36.12 -4.81
CA ASP A 215 16.58 37.18 -4.55
C ASP A 215 15.96 38.26 -3.64
N PRO A 216 16.56 38.54 -2.46
CA PRO A 216 16.05 39.54 -1.53
C PRO A 216 15.94 40.97 -2.14
N ASN A 217 16.68 41.26 -3.19
CA ASN A 217 16.67 42.58 -3.85
C ASN A 217 15.59 42.69 -4.92
N GLN A 218 14.91 41.61 -5.29
CA GLN A 218 13.89 41.65 -6.34
C GLN A 218 12.48 41.90 -5.78
N PRO A 219 11.65 42.67 -6.49
CA PRO A 219 10.25 42.87 -6.13
C PRO A 219 9.52 41.53 -6.09
N GLY A 220 8.82 41.26 -4.97
CA GLY A 220 8.14 40.01 -4.71
C GLY A 220 8.79 39.15 -3.63
N TYR A 221 10.03 39.40 -3.24
CA TYR A 221 10.68 38.67 -2.16
C TYR A 221 9.97 38.88 -0.82
N ARG A 222 9.78 37.77 -0.06
CA ARG A 222 9.14 37.72 1.26
C ARG A 222 9.89 36.78 2.18
N LYS A 223 10.32 37.30 3.34
CA LYS A 223 10.82 36.46 4.46
C LYS A 223 10.13 36.89 5.74
N VAL A 224 9.67 35.91 6.48
CA VAL A 224 8.96 36.08 7.76
C VAL A 224 9.92 35.89 8.91
N PHE A 225 9.77 36.69 9.95
CA PHE A 225 10.43 36.56 11.25
C PHE A 225 9.34 36.64 12.32
N LEU A 226 9.14 35.53 13.01
CA LEU A 226 8.18 35.39 14.09
C LEU A 226 8.91 35.12 15.39
N GLU A 227 8.54 35.83 16.45
CA GLU A 227 9.02 35.59 17.80
C GLU A 227 7.82 35.53 18.75
N LEU A 228 7.77 34.47 19.56
CA LEU A 228 6.86 34.29 20.68
C LEU A 228 7.69 34.20 21.95
N GLN A 229 7.86 35.35 22.61
CA GLN A 229 8.59 35.45 23.86
C GLN A 229 7.66 35.15 25.04
N PRO A 230 7.97 34.20 25.94
CA PRO A 230 7.13 33.89 27.09
C PRO A 230 6.94 35.07 28.01
N LYS A 231 5.72 35.33 28.44
CA LYS A 231 5.45 36.33 29.47
C LYS A 231 5.90 35.86 30.85
N PRO A 232 6.48 36.70 31.68
CA PRO A 232 6.96 36.31 33.01
C PRO A 232 5.88 35.70 33.92
N ASP A 233 4.64 36.12 33.74
CA ASP A 233 3.48 35.62 34.48
C ASP A 233 2.90 34.29 33.95
N LYS A 234 3.51 33.72 32.91
CA LYS A 234 3.08 32.48 32.21
C LYS A 234 1.66 32.54 31.65
N THR A 235 1.09 33.73 31.46
CA THR A 235 -0.25 33.91 30.88
C THR A 235 -0.30 33.79 29.37
N GLY A 236 0.83 33.60 28.70
CA GLY A 236 0.97 33.49 27.24
C GLY A 236 2.28 34.04 26.74
N TYR A 237 2.24 34.63 25.57
CA TYR A 237 3.43 35.20 24.90
C TYR A 237 3.29 36.66 24.59
N PHE A 238 4.44 37.29 24.33
CA PHE A 238 4.53 38.51 23.55
C PHE A 238 4.87 38.11 22.12
N VAL A 239 3.99 38.43 21.16
CA VAL A 239 4.13 38.04 19.75
C VAL A 239 4.67 39.17 18.95
N THR A 240 5.85 39.01 18.35
CA THR A 240 6.44 39.92 17.39
C THR A 240 6.49 39.25 16.01
N LEU A 241 5.79 39.79 15.02
CA LEU A 241 5.84 39.35 13.64
C LEU A 241 6.38 40.48 12.75
N ARG A 242 7.48 40.21 12.08
CA ARG A 242 8.10 41.12 11.09
C ARG A 242 8.24 40.40 9.76
N MET A 243 8.18 41.16 8.69
CA MET A 243 8.41 40.66 7.35
C MET A 243 9.45 41.49 6.62
N MET A 244 10.47 40.88 6.06
CA MET A 244 11.32 41.48 5.06
C MET A 244 10.59 41.37 3.72
N VAL A 245 10.33 42.52 3.13
CA VAL A 245 9.59 42.63 1.87
C VAL A 245 10.34 43.52 0.89
N THR A 246 10.35 43.11 -0.37
CA THR A 246 10.88 43.93 -1.46
C THR A 246 9.77 44.24 -2.44
N THR A 247 9.44 45.53 -2.58
CA THR A 247 8.40 46.02 -3.49
C THR A 247 8.98 46.84 -4.64
N ALA A 248 10.23 47.26 -4.51
CA ALA A 248 11.01 47.93 -5.55
C ALA A 248 12.42 47.34 -5.61
N GLN A 249 12.99 47.27 -6.81
CA GLN A 249 14.31 46.67 -7.06
C GLN A 249 15.39 47.27 -6.15
N GLY A 250 16.17 46.43 -5.49
CA GLY A 250 17.27 46.81 -4.61
C GLY A 250 16.84 47.53 -3.31
N GLN A 251 15.59 47.47 -2.92
CA GLN A 251 15.05 48.14 -1.73
C GLN A 251 14.31 47.18 -0.79
N PRO A 252 14.99 46.16 -0.24
CA PRO A 252 14.42 45.34 0.82
C PRO A 252 14.17 46.20 2.07
N ARG A 253 13.03 45.97 2.73
CA ARG A 253 12.69 46.67 3.97
C ARG A 253 12.02 45.74 4.97
N MET A 254 12.26 45.97 6.25
CA MET A 254 11.59 45.29 7.35
C MET A 254 10.29 45.99 7.71
N VAL A 255 9.19 45.27 7.75
CA VAL A 255 7.87 45.75 8.14
C VAL A 255 7.40 44.99 9.37
N THR A 256 7.10 45.71 10.46
CA THR A 256 6.48 45.12 11.65
C THR A 256 4.98 45.00 11.42
N ILE A 257 4.46 43.80 11.48
CA ILE A 257 3.03 43.48 11.31
C ILE A 257 2.34 43.47 12.68
N PHE A 258 2.92 42.72 13.62
CA PHE A 258 2.42 42.61 14.99
C PHE A 258 3.57 42.80 15.99
N ASP A 259 3.23 43.44 17.11
CA ASP A 259 4.07 43.61 18.30
C ASP A 259 3.10 43.74 19.47
N ARG A 260 2.70 42.59 20.09
CA ARG A 260 1.58 42.62 21.03
C ARG A 260 1.51 41.40 21.94
N PRO A 261 0.81 41.51 23.11
CA PRO A 261 0.53 40.35 23.94
C PRO A 261 -0.46 39.39 23.28
N TYR A 262 -0.26 38.11 23.59
CA TYR A 262 -1.12 36.97 23.28
C TYR A 262 -1.43 36.25 24.62
N ASP A 263 -2.59 36.57 25.19
CA ASP A 263 -2.94 36.26 26.57
C ASP A 263 -3.71 34.94 26.68
N PHE A 264 -3.11 33.86 26.19
CA PHE A 264 -3.62 32.50 26.30
C PHE A 264 -2.53 31.62 26.90
N PRO A 265 -2.82 30.93 28.02
CA PRO A 265 -1.88 29.96 28.59
C PRO A 265 -1.49 28.88 27.56
N ALA A 266 -0.20 28.66 27.40
CA ALA A 266 0.29 27.65 26.47
C ALA A 266 0.20 26.25 27.08
N PRO A 267 -0.03 25.18 26.26
CA PRO A 267 0.26 23.80 26.65
C PRO A 267 1.71 23.65 27.11
N LYS A 268 2.01 22.58 27.85
CA LYS A 268 3.37 22.34 28.35
C LYS A 268 4.38 22.29 27.21
N ASN A 269 4.05 21.55 26.15
CA ASN A 269 4.87 21.41 24.96
C ASN A 269 4.06 21.78 23.71
N LEU A 270 4.72 22.37 22.73
CA LEU A 270 4.15 22.81 21.47
C LEU A 270 4.92 22.18 20.31
N LYS A 271 4.25 22.05 19.15
CA LYS A 271 4.83 21.77 17.84
C LYS A 271 4.46 22.84 16.86
N ILE A 272 5.29 23.02 15.82
CA ILE A 272 5.16 24.06 14.78
C ILE A 272 4.73 23.42 13.47
N GLY A 273 3.91 24.14 12.68
CA GLY A 273 3.54 23.70 11.33
C GLY A 273 3.07 24.82 10.44
N PHE A 274 2.83 24.44 9.19
CA PHE A 274 2.31 25.28 8.12
C PHE A 274 1.23 24.53 7.37
N ALA A 275 0.27 25.29 6.83
CA ALA A 275 -0.68 24.75 5.86
C ALA A 275 -1.00 25.78 4.81
N ALA A 276 -1.38 25.32 3.63
CA ALA A 276 -1.86 26.15 2.54
C ALA A 276 -2.99 25.46 1.79
N SER A 277 -3.81 26.25 1.13
CA SER A 277 -4.93 25.75 0.34
C SER A 277 -5.23 26.62 -0.86
N THR A 278 -5.95 26.06 -1.82
CA THR A 278 -6.58 26.76 -2.94
C THR A 278 -8.03 26.31 -3.04
N GLY A 279 -8.92 27.24 -3.33
CA GLY A 279 -10.34 26.99 -3.58
C GLY A 279 -10.69 27.03 -5.08
N GLY A 280 -11.65 27.88 -5.46
CA GLY A 280 -11.97 28.18 -6.85
C GLY A 280 -10.96 29.07 -7.55
N PHE A 281 -10.15 29.80 -6.79
CA PHE A 281 -9.00 30.58 -7.23
C PHE A 281 -7.74 29.92 -6.70
N THR A 282 -6.58 30.22 -7.31
CA THR A 282 -5.39 29.40 -7.14
C THR A 282 -4.11 30.22 -7.03
N ASN A 283 -3.10 29.64 -6.37
CA ASN A 283 -1.73 30.09 -6.37
C ASN A 283 -0.80 28.92 -6.06
N TYR A 284 0.49 29.00 -6.44
CA TYR A 284 1.52 28.18 -5.80
C TYR A 284 1.78 28.76 -4.42
N HIS A 285 1.81 27.87 -3.42
CA HIS A 285 2.23 28.22 -2.06
C HIS A 285 3.41 27.36 -1.67
N GLU A 286 4.53 28.01 -1.33
CA GLU A 286 5.79 27.32 -1.05
C GLU A 286 6.51 27.95 0.13
N ILE A 287 7.32 27.16 0.84
CA ILE A 287 8.21 27.62 1.91
C ILE A 287 9.64 27.11 1.67
N LYS A 288 10.61 27.87 2.19
CA LYS A 288 12.04 27.58 2.10
C LYS A 288 12.79 28.14 3.30
N ASN A 289 13.98 27.59 3.59
CA ASN A 289 14.91 28.11 4.59
C ASN A 289 14.25 28.32 5.96
N LEU A 290 13.54 27.28 6.46
CA LEU A 290 12.94 27.32 7.79
C LEU A 290 14.05 27.18 8.85
N VAL A 291 14.10 28.15 9.74
CA VAL A 291 14.93 28.13 10.94
C VAL A 291 14.04 28.33 12.16
N VAL A 292 14.15 27.46 13.14
CA VAL A 292 13.40 27.53 14.39
C VAL A 292 14.38 27.48 15.57
N GLU A 293 14.26 28.42 16.49
CA GLU A 293 15.13 28.59 17.65
C GLU A 293 14.29 28.82 18.90
N VAL A 294 14.92 28.69 20.04
CA VAL A 294 14.37 29.14 21.33
C VAL A 294 14.39 30.68 21.40
N SER A 295 13.29 31.30 21.86
CA SER A 295 13.20 32.76 21.98
C SER A 295 13.94 33.27 23.23
N ASN A 296 13.87 32.56 24.33
CA ASN A 296 14.49 32.91 25.59
C ASN A 296 15.79 32.13 25.80
N ASP A 297 16.76 32.38 24.94
CA ASP A 297 18.06 31.69 24.95
C ASP A 297 18.88 31.96 26.22
N GLU A 298 18.72 33.13 26.84
CA GLU A 298 19.37 33.48 28.11
C GLU A 298 18.89 32.62 29.31
N ALA A 299 17.71 31.99 29.21
CA ALA A 299 17.21 31.11 30.22
C ALA A 299 17.77 29.69 30.13
N LEU A 300 18.41 29.33 29.02
CA LEU A 300 19.04 28.03 28.82
C LEU A 300 20.42 28.00 29.47
N GLN A 301 20.67 26.94 30.21
CA GLN A 301 21.97 26.66 30.85
C GLN A 301 22.76 25.66 29.99
N GLU A 302 24.06 25.79 30.01
CA GLU A 302 24.95 24.85 29.32
C GLU A 302 24.96 23.48 30.03
N PRO A 303 24.99 22.37 29.29
CA PRO A 303 25.24 21.06 29.88
C PRO A 303 26.63 21.02 30.50
N LYS A 304 26.82 20.17 31.51
CA LYS A 304 28.10 20.02 32.21
C LYS A 304 28.53 18.55 32.10
N GLY A 305 29.66 18.32 31.45
CA GLY A 305 30.35 17.05 31.50
C GLY A 305 31.13 16.90 32.77
N VAL A 306 31.62 15.71 33.05
CA VAL A 306 32.50 15.36 34.15
C VAL A 306 33.73 14.66 33.60
N ASP A 307 34.92 15.04 34.08
CA ASP A 307 36.14 14.29 33.74
C ASP A 307 36.02 12.88 34.34
N PHE A 308 36.36 11.87 33.56
CA PHE A 308 36.35 10.48 34.01
C PHE A 308 37.55 9.70 33.46
N ASP A 309 38.12 8.89 34.36
CA ASP A 309 39.33 8.13 34.15
C ASP A 309 39.06 6.62 34.26
N GLU A 310 40.02 5.81 33.84
CA GLU A 310 40.09 4.36 34.04
C GLU A 310 38.99 3.52 33.31
N ILE A 311 38.58 3.94 32.15
CA ILE A 311 37.77 3.07 31.30
C ILE A 311 38.71 2.03 30.66
N ALA A 312 38.37 0.74 30.87
CA ALA A 312 39.09 -0.34 30.19
C ALA A 312 38.59 -0.49 28.75
N SER A 313 39.52 -0.67 27.80
CA SER A 313 39.28 -0.84 26.38
C SER A 313 40.12 -1.98 25.83
N CYS A 314 39.51 -2.94 25.14
CA CYS A 314 40.20 -4.12 24.62
C CYS A 314 40.84 -3.84 23.26
N GLU A 315 42.12 -4.12 23.12
CA GLU A 315 42.91 -3.88 21.92
C GLU A 315 42.35 -4.60 20.68
N GLY A 316 42.39 -3.93 19.52
CA GLY A 316 41.99 -4.52 18.25
C GLY A 316 40.51 -4.84 18.11
N GLN A 317 39.68 -4.34 19.02
CA GLN A 317 38.22 -4.56 19.04
C GLN A 317 37.50 -3.23 19.16
N GLU A 318 36.28 -3.17 18.64
CA GLU A 318 35.39 -2.05 18.88
C GLU A 318 34.78 -2.17 20.28
N ASN A 319 35.06 -1.19 21.13
CA ASN A 319 34.53 -1.11 22.47
C ASN A 319 33.48 0.00 22.51
N THR A 320 32.25 -0.32 22.93
CA THR A 320 31.12 0.62 23.00
C THR A 320 30.94 1.12 24.41
N TYR A 321 30.73 2.42 24.56
CA TYR A 321 30.55 3.14 25.80
C TYR A 321 29.33 4.04 25.75
N PHE A 322 28.81 4.40 26.92
CA PHE A 322 27.70 5.31 27.08
C PHE A 322 28.05 6.37 28.12
N ILE A 323 27.76 7.63 27.81
CA ILE A 323 27.82 8.70 28.81
C ILE A 323 26.53 8.62 29.63
N THR A 324 26.65 8.29 30.90
CA THR A 324 25.54 8.12 31.84
C THR A 324 25.16 9.43 32.54
N ASP A 325 24.00 9.46 33.20
CA ASP A 325 23.55 10.61 33.99
C ASP A 325 24.52 10.97 35.17
N GLU A 326 25.46 10.07 35.53
CA GLU A 326 26.52 10.35 36.50
C GLU A 326 27.67 11.19 35.88
N GLN A 327 27.81 11.14 34.54
CA GLN A 327 28.88 11.78 33.80
C GLN A 327 28.44 13.06 33.09
N VAL A 328 27.12 13.38 33.11
CA VAL A 328 26.58 14.58 32.51
C VAL A 328 25.46 15.18 33.33
N VAL A 329 25.42 16.49 33.41
CA VAL A 329 24.28 17.23 33.98
C VAL A 329 23.62 18.02 32.86
N LEU A 330 22.38 17.68 32.54
CA LEU A 330 21.54 18.38 31.60
C LEU A 330 20.57 19.30 32.33
N PRO A 331 20.87 20.61 32.50
CA PRO A 331 20.13 21.48 33.40
C PRO A 331 18.78 21.95 32.86
N ASN A 332 18.57 21.86 31.53
CA ASN A 332 17.35 22.34 30.90
C ASN A 332 16.25 21.27 30.92
N GLU A 333 15.02 21.65 31.21
CA GLU A 333 13.89 20.70 31.28
C GLU A 333 13.72 19.95 29.95
N ASN A 334 13.62 18.60 30.01
CA ASN A 334 13.55 17.68 28.86
C ASN A 334 14.74 17.75 27.91
N SER A 335 15.89 18.29 28.36
CA SER A 335 17.12 18.27 27.60
C SER A 335 17.66 16.84 27.47
N VAL A 336 18.22 16.52 26.32
CA VAL A 336 18.90 15.25 26.03
C VAL A 336 20.19 15.55 25.28
N ILE A 337 21.17 14.64 25.35
CA ILE A 337 22.39 14.77 24.57
C ILE A 337 22.04 14.62 23.11
N ARG A 338 22.31 15.64 22.31
CA ARG A 338 22.15 15.64 20.84
C ARG A 338 23.40 15.23 20.14
N CYS A 339 24.55 15.61 20.66
CA CYS A 339 25.84 15.47 20.00
C CYS A 339 26.97 15.27 21.00
N LEU A 340 27.88 14.36 20.66
CA LEU A 340 29.16 14.14 21.31
C LEU A 340 30.25 14.38 20.27
N GLN A 341 31.27 15.17 20.62
CA GLN A 341 32.41 15.48 19.79
C GLN A 341 33.71 15.24 20.54
N PHE A 342 34.77 14.79 19.86
CA PHE A 342 36.07 14.45 20.42
C PHE A 342 37.19 15.35 19.88
N TYR A 343 38.18 15.62 20.75
CA TYR A 343 39.30 16.47 20.45
C TYR A 343 40.59 15.88 21.04
N ALA A 344 41.72 16.07 20.35
CA ALA A 344 43.00 15.63 20.85
C ALA A 344 43.55 16.54 21.99
N SER A 345 43.15 17.82 22.00
CA SER A 345 43.49 18.79 23.04
C SER A 345 42.33 19.76 23.31
N LEU A 346 42.37 20.47 24.44
CA LEU A 346 41.42 21.53 24.72
C LEU A 346 41.54 22.72 23.77
N GLU A 347 42.72 22.93 23.18
CA GLU A 347 43.00 24.03 22.24
C GLU A 347 42.31 23.78 20.88
N ASP A 348 41.98 22.53 20.57
CA ASP A 348 41.29 22.13 19.34
C ASP A 348 39.80 22.40 19.37
N ILE A 349 39.24 22.75 20.54
CA ILE A 349 37.81 23.09 20.71
C ILE A 349 37.61 24.50 20.15
N GLU A 350 37.03 24.57 18.95
CA GLU A 350 36.76 25.83 18.28
C GLU A 350 35.61 26.62 18.95
N GLU A 351 35.68 27.96 18.84
CA GLU A 351 34.57 28.83 19.24
C GLU A 351 33.34 28.56 18.36
N GLU A 352 32.14 28.84 18.92
CA GLU A 352 30.86 28.67 18.24
C GLU A 352 30.82 29.45 16.91
N SER A 353 30.24 28.82 15.88
CA SER A 353 30.03 29.48 14.58
C SER A 353 28.97 30.57 14.65
N GLU A 354 29.17 31.70 13.94
CA GLU A 354 28.13 32.73 13.78
C GLU A 354 26.92 32.22 12.97
N ASP A 355 27.10 31.20 12.16
CA ASP A 355 26.00 30.53 11.44
C ASP A 355 25.25 29.58 12.36
N ILE A 356 24.04 30.02 12.76
CA ILE A 356 23.18 29.30 13.70
C ILE A 356 22.82 27.88 13.20
N CYS A 357 22.68 27.70 11.90
CA CYS A 357 22.40 26.38 11.32
C CYS A 357 23.63 25.48 11.33
N SER A 358 24.79 26.04 11.29
CA SER A 358 26.06 25.31 11.49
C SER A 358 26.20 24.86 12.93
N GLN A 359 25.83 25.69 13.90
CA GLN A 359 25.76 25.31 15.32
C GLN A 359 24.74 24.22 15.61
N ALA A 360 23.62 24.19 14.86
CA ALA A 360 22.62 23.14 14.98
C ALA A 360 23.11 21.77 14.57
N LYS A 361 24.19 21.68 13.80
CA LYS A 361 24.78 20.43 13.34
C LYS A 361 25.99 20.08 14.21
N CYS A 362 26.04 18.85 14.70
CA CYS A 362 27.28 18.30 15.14
C CYS A 362 28.30 18.39 14.00
N ARG A 363 29.49 18.89 14.26
CA ARG A 363 30.55 18.90 13.25
C ARG A 363 30.97 17.47 12.98
N GLU A 364 30.68 16.97 11.79
CA GLU A 364 30.99 15.58 11.41
C GLU A 364 32.48 15.24 11.56
N GLU A 365 33.36 16.22 11.29
CA GLU A 365 34.79 16.08 11.47
C GLU A 365 35.21 15.81 12.92
N ASN A 366 34.45 16.25 13.91
CA ASN A 366 34.76 16.07 15.33
C ASN A 366 34.02 14.88 15.95
N ARG A 367 33.14 14.20 15.19
CA ARG A 367 32.49 12.96 15.63
C ARG A 367 33.41 11.74 15.50
N VAL A 368 34.49 11.86 14.76
CA VAL A 368 35.52 10.84 14.61
C VAL A 368 36.86 11.47 14.91
N LEU A 369 37.58 10.90 15.91
CA LEU A 369 38.94 11.32 16.26
C LEU A 369 39.89 10.15 16.05
N GLU A 370 40.83 10.30 15.13
CA GLU A 370 41.89 9.33 14.87
C GLU A 370 43.17 9.71 15.62
N LEU A 371 43.64 8.81 16.46
CA LEU A 371 44.87 8.93 17.23
C LEU A 371 45.80 7.74 16.91
N PRO A 372 47.12 7.84 17.17
CA PRO A 372 48.02 6.67 17.03
C PRO A 372 47.55 5.45 17.81
N GLN A 373 46.96 5.63 18.98
CA GLN A 373 46.47 4.59 19.89
C GLN A 373 45.14 3.96 19.45
N GLY A 374 44.36 4.63 18.58
CA GLY A 374 43.07 4.12 18.14
C GLY A 374 42.11 5.23 17.67
N THR A 375 40.91 4.84 17.29
CA THR A 375 39.89 5.72 16.75
C THR A 375 38.69 5.81 17.68
N PHE A 376 38.33 7.04 18.06
CA PHE A 376 37.05 7.36 18.74
C PHE A 376 36.00 7.72 17.73
N ARG A 377 34.77 7.24 17.92
CA ARG A 377 33.63 7.58 17.06
C ARG A 377 32.39 7.79 17.94
N ALA A 378 31.79 8.96 17.81
CA ALA A 378 30.49 9.25 18.43
C ALA A 378 29.38 8.44 17.75
N GLY A 379 28.47 7.88 18.54
CA GLY A 379 27.29 7.19 18.07
C GLY A 379 26.20 8.13 17.54
N ASP A 380 25.21 7.57 16.88
CA ASP A 380 24.10 8.34 16.30
C ASP A 380 23.06 8.76 17.37
N VAL A 381 23.09 8.14 18.54
CA VAL A 381 22.13 8.36 19.62
C VAL A 381 22.83 8.84 20.89
N GLY A 382 22.46 10.02 21.35
CA GLY A 382 22.75 10.50 22.69
C GLY A 382 24.25 10.57 23.02
N GLY A 383 24.64 9.93 24.10
CA GLY A 383 26.00 9.89 24.61
C GLY A 383 26.79 8.63 24.28
N ASP A 384 26.33 7.86 23.28
CA ASP A 384 27.07 6.66 22.87
C ASP A 384 28.33 7.01 22.14
N PHE A 385 29.34 6.20 22.32
CA PHE A 385 30.55 6.26 21.49
C PHE A 385 31.25 4.91 21.43
N THR A 386 32.08 4.74 20.43
CA THR A 386 32.97 3.61 20.32
C THR A 386 34.42 4.06 20.31
N PHE A 387 35.28 3.21 20.87
CA PHE A 387 36.73 3.33 20.74
C PHE A 387 37.29 2.04 20.22
N PHE A 388 38.05 2.13 19.14
CA PHE A 388 38.76 1.02 18.54
C PHE A 388 40.28 1.22 18.78
N PRO A 389 40.89 0.60 19.83
CA PRO A 389 42.33 0.67 20.05
C PRO A 389 43.11 -0.09 18.97
N ASN A 390 44.16 0.54 18.45
CA ASN A 390 45.03 -0.09 17.46
C ASN A 390 45.88 -1.20 18.11
N PRO A 391 46.21 -2.29 17.38
CA PRO A 391 47.14 -3.32 17.86
C PRO A 391 48.53 -2.76 18.21
N GLY A 392 49.13 -3.26 19.29
CA GLY A 392 50.43 -2.87 19.77
C GLY A 392 50.44 -1.75 20.80
N PHE A 393 49.28 -1.37 21.33
CA PHE A 393 49.13 -0.34 22.35
C PHE A 393 48.58 -0.89 23.70
N ALA A 394 48.58 -2.21 23.88
CA ALA A 394 48.22 -2.82 25.15
C ALA A 394 48.99 -2.22 26.35
N ASP A 395 48.34 -2.11 27.52
CA ASP A 395 48.81 -1.52 28.75
C ASP A 395 49.16 -0.01 28.70
N GLN A 396 48.75 0.70 27.62
CA GLN A 396 48.86 2.16 27.50
C GLN A 396 47.55 2.86 27.84
N GLN A 397 47.65 4.12 28.23
CA GLN A 397 46.54 5.02 28.45
C GLN A 397 46.42 6.00 27.27
N VAL A 398 45.17 6.31 26.90
CA VAL A 398 44.87 7.35 25.95
C VAL A 398 43.88 8.33 26.59
N THR A 399 44.21 9.62 26.58
CA THR A 399 43.35 10.70 27.07
C THR A 399 42.87 11.52 25.90
N VAL A 400 41.55 11.76 25.84
CA VAL A 400 40.87 12.62 24.85
C VAL A 400 40.00 13.62 25.56
N PHE A 401 39.71 14.71 24.85
CA PHE A 401 38.76 15.73 25.32
C PHE A 401 37.43 15.60 24.56
N TYR A 402 36.34 15.94 25.19
CA TYR A 402 35.02 15.86 24.58
C TYR A 402 34.14 17.06 24.94
N THR A 403 33.19 17.36 24.06
CA THR A 403 32.09 18.30 24.31
C THR A 403 30.76 17.60 24.07
N LEU A 404 29.75 18.05 24.79
CA LEU A 404 28.36 17.60 24.69
C LEU A 404 27.50 18.78 24.22
N THR A 405 26.68 18.57 23.23
CA THR A 405 25.65 19.54 22.83
C THR A 405 24.29 18.95 23.16
N ASP A 406 23.45 19.72 23.83
CA ASP A 406 22.09 19.30 24.20
C ASP A 406 21.07 19.54 23.08
N SER A 407 19.83 19.07 23.29
CA SER A 407 18.74 19.23 22.33
C SER A 407 18.28 20.68 22.11
N TYR A 408 18.78 21.62 22.89
CA TYR A 408 18.54 23.06 22.70
C TYR A 408 19.73 23.78 22.06
N GLY A 409 20.75 23.04 21.63
CA GLY A 409 21.95 23.57 20.99
C GLY A 409 22.96 24.22 21.92
N LYS A 410 22.84 23.98 23.24
CA LYS A 410 23.83 24.42 24.22
C LYS A 410 24.94 23.39 24.35
N SER A 411 26.19 23.85 24.30
CA SER A 411 27.36 23.00 24.38
C SER A 411 28.06 23.11 25.74
N SER A 412 28.61 21.97 26.22
CA SER A 412 29.46 21.99 27.42
C SER A 412 30.83 22.59 27.13
N SER A 413 31.51 23.03 28.17
CA SER A 413 32.96 23.19 28.12
C SER A 413 33.65 21.85 27.89
N GLY A 414 34.90 21.87 27.42
CA GLY A 414 35.68 20.63 27.21
C GLY A 414 35.94 19.90 28.49
N ASN A 415 35.69 18.59 28.48
CA ASN A 415 35.99 17.66 29.58
C ASN A 415 36.93 16.57 29.07
N SER A 416 37.63 15.89 29.94
CA SER A 416 38.56 14.81 29.58
C SER A 416 38.01 13.42 29.89
N MET A 417 38.41 12.44 29.10
CA MET A 417 38.27 11.02 29.41
C MET A 417 39.59 10.26 29.16
N THR A 418 39.89 9.35 30.03
CA THR A 418 41.11 8.52 29.91
C THR A 418 40.73 7.05 29.89
N LEU A 419 41.15 6.37 28.81
CA LEU A 419 40.93 4.95 28.56
C LEU A 419 42.23 4.18 28.73
N THR A 420 42.19 3.01 29.35
CA THR A 420 43.32 2.08 29.51
C THR A 420 43.15 0.94 28.51
N ILE A 421 44.05 0.81 27.56
CA ILE A 421 44.02 -0.24 26.54
C ILE A 421 44.50 -1.55 27.15
N GLN A 422 43.74 -2.59 27.04
CA GLN A 422 44.02 -3.92 27.57
C GLN A 422 44.24 -4.91 26.47
N GLU A 423 45.12 -5.88 26.70
CA GLU A 423 45.41 -6.95 25.76
C GLU A 423 44.18 -7.82 25.52
N SER A 424 43.83 -8.01 24.26
CA SER A 424 42.75 -8.91 23.84
C SER A 424 43.22 -10.36 23.81
N PRO A 425 42.37 -11.32 24.14
CA PRO A 425 42.74 -12.74 24.03
C PRO A 425 42.78 -13.17 22.55
N GLU A 426 43.51 -14.24 22.28
CA GLU A 426 43.56 -14.89 20.97
C GLU A 426 42.14 -15.34 20.54
N PRO A 427 41.89 -15.47 19.22
CA PRO A 427 40.58 -15.86 18.75
C PRO A 427 40.11 -17.24 19.24
N ILE A 428 38.85 -17.38 19.59
CA ILE A 428 38.18 -18.63 19.88
C ILE A 428 37.45 -19.14 18.63
N SER A 429 37.46 -20.45 18.37
CA SER A 429 36.70 -21.05 17.27
C SER A 429 35.57 -21.93 17.80
N LEU A 430 34.39 -21.81 17.21
CA LEU A 430 33.24 -22.64 17.52
C LEU A 430 33.17 -23.80 16.53
N ARG A 431 32.96 -25.03 17.05
CA ARG A 431 32.92 -26.29 16.27
C ARG A 431 31.86 -27.22 16.86
N VAL A 432 31.45 -28.20 16.03
CA VAL A 432 30.73 -29.36 16.54
C VAL A 432 31.70 -30.20 17.37
N THR A 433 31.25 -30.67 18.52
CA THR A 433 32.09 -31.45 19.43
C THR A 433 32.57 -32.75 18.79
N GLY A 434 33.86 -32.89 18.67
CA GLY A 434 34.51 -34.06 18.04
C GLY A 434 35.01 -33.81 16.60
N ASP A 435 34.60 -32.73 15.97
CA ASP A 435 35.06 -32.36 14.62
C ASP A 435 36.36 -31.53 14.66
N SER A 436 37.19 -31.71 13.67
CA SER A 436 38.45 -30.97 13.54
C SER A 436 38.24 -29.57 12.95
N GLU A 437 37.15 -29.35 12.24
CA GLU A 437 36.82 -28.09 11.55
C GLU A 437 35.42 -27.63 11.88
N SER A 438 35.12 -26.34 11.71
CA SER A 438 33.77 -25.83 11.78
C SER A 438 32.94 -26.30 10.58
N PRO A 439 31.64 -26.56 10.73
CA PRO A 439 30.79 -26.93 9.59
C PRO A 439 30.80 -25.80 8.54
N GLU A 440 30.92 -26.20 7.26
CA GLU A 440 30.73 -25.25 6.16
C GLU A 440 29.24 -24.98 5.97
N GLY A 441 28.79 -23.76 6.22
CA GLY A 441 27.42 -23.33 6.02
C GLY A 441 26.51 -23.63 7.22
N GLU A 442 25.29 -24.06 6.92
CA GLU A 442 24.22 -24.33 7.90
C GLU A 442 24.21 -25.79 8.34
N LEU A 443 24.21 -26.03 9.65
CA LEU A 443 24.06 -27.38 10.22
C LEU A 443 22.57 -27.70 10.32
N ARG A 444 22.10 -28.55 9.44
CA ARG A 444 20.70 -28.98 9.38
C ARG A 444 20.52 -30.30 10.12
N LEU A 445 19.54 -30.35 11.01
CA LEU A 445 19.28 -31.48 11.89
C LEU A 445 17.79 -31.89 11.80
N CYS A 446 17.50 -33.12 12.16
CA CYS A 446 16.14 -33.59 12.29
C CYS A 446 15.48 -33.01 13.55
N GLN A 447 14.15 -32.81 13.51
CA GLN A 447 13.40 -32.36 14.68
C GLN A 447 13.65 -33.26 15.89
N GLY A 448 14.09 -32.67 17.01
CA GLY A 448 14.38 -33.39 18.25
C GLY A 448 15.79 -33.99 18.34
N GLU A 449 16.63 -33.83 17.35
CA GLU A 449 18.06 -34.13 17.47
C GLU A 449 18.78 -33.03 18.25
N GLU A 450 19.82 -33.41 18.96
CA GLU A 450 20.67 -32.50 19.72
C GLU A 450 22.10 -32.54 19.19
N VAL A 451 22.75 -31.39 19.14
CA VAL A 451 24.16 -31.29 18.78
C VAL A 451 24.94 -30.56 19.87
N SER A 452 26.12 -31.05 20.19
CA SER A 452 27.02 -30.36 21.12
C SER A 452 28.01 -29.47 20.34
N LEU A 453 27.98 -28.16 20.61
CA LEU A 453 28.94 -27.20 20.10
C LEU A 453 30.02 -26.92 21.15
N THR A 454 31.26 -26.72 20.76
CA THR A 454 32.40 -26.47 21.65
C THR A 454 33.23 -25.32 21.13
N GLY A 455 33.54 -24.37 22.04
CA GLY A 455 34.51 -23.29 21.80
C GLY A 455 35.90 -23.75 22.13
N LEU A 456 36.83 -23.65 21.15
CA LEU A 456 38.22 -24.03 21.28
C LEU A 456 39.11 -22.82 20.96
N GLY A 457 40.16 -22.62 21.79
CA GLY A 457 41.17 -21.61 21.60
C GLY A 457 42.52 -22.06 22.14
N GLU A 458 43.62 -21.40 21.74
CA GLU A 458 44.98 -21.70 22.18
C GLU A 458 45.23 -21.23 23.61
N GLU A 459 44.48 -20.20 24.06
CA GLU A 459 44.59 -19.64 25.40
C GLU A 459 43.50 -20.10 26.35
N ALA A 460 43.76 -19.92 27.68
CA ALA A 460 42.76 -20.22 28.72
C ALA A 460 41.83 -19.03 28.93
N TYR A 461 40.57 -19.23 28.59
CA TYR A 461 39.50 -18.29 28.90
C TYR A 461 38.97 -18.54 30.33
N PHE A 462 38.58 -17.47 30.99
CA PHE A 462 38.09 -17.51 32.38
C PHE A 462 36.59 -17.50 32.52
N ARG A 463 35.90 -17.02 31.52
CA ARG A 463 34.45 -16.93 31.46
C ARG A 463 33.99 -17.12 30.01
N PHE A 464 32.81 -17.73 29.84
CA PHE A 464 32.19 -17.91 28.53
C PHE A 464 30.77 -17.35 28.57
N GLU A 465 30.33 -16.85 27.44
CA GLU A 465 28.95 -16.46 27.17
C GLU A 465 28.54 -17.04 25.84
N TRP A 466 27.34 -17.60 25.80
CA TRP A 466 26.77 -18.11 24.58
C TRP A 466 25.67 -17.20 24.07
N TYR A 467 25.61 -17.03 22.77
CA TYR A 467 24.61 -16.22 22.12
C TYR A 467 23.86 -17.08 21.09
N ARG A 468 22.53 -16.90 21.07
CA ARG A 468 21.65 -17.45 20.05
C ARG A 468 20.92 -16.29 19.37
N ASN A 469 21.06 -16.15 18.06
CA ASN A 469 20.52 -15.03 17.27
C ASN A 469 20.92 -13.64 17.83
N GLY A 470 22.11 -13.55 18.40
CA GLY A 470 22.61 -12.31 19.04
C GLY A 470 22.11 -12.07 20.46
N GLU A 471 21.23 -12.92 21.02
CA GLU A 471 20.75 -12.84 22.39
C GLU A 471 21.52 -13.78 23.32
N LEU A 472 21.81 -13.29 24.53
CA LEU A 472 22.56 -14.05 25.54
C LEU A 472 21.74 -15.26 26.02
N VAL A 473 22.38 -16.44 26.06
CA VAL A 473 21.84 -17.66 26.68
C VAL A 473 22.34 -17.75 28.12
N GLU A 474 21.58 -17.22 29.07
CA GLU A 474 22.03 -17.02 30.47
C GLU A 474 22.53 -18.29 31.18
N GLU A 475 22.00 -19.47 30.83
CA GLU A 475 22.34 -20.74 31.49
C GLU A 475 23.61 -21.38 30.90
N ALA A 476 24.11 -20.90 29.77
CA ALA A 476 25.23 -21.50 29.04
C ALA A 476 26.55 -20.80 29.39
N VAL A 477 27.26 -21.27 30.41
CA VAL A 477 28.50 -20.67 30.95
C VAL A 477 29.74 -21.54 30.77
N GLN A 478 29.61 -22.71 30.11
CA GLN A 478 30.71 -23.65 29.86
C GLN A 478 31.28 -23.40 28.44
N SER A 479 32.50 -23.97 28.19
CA SER A 479 33.09 -23.92 26.85
C SER A 479 32.34 -24.78 25.80
N PHE A 480 31.33 -25.51 26.22
CA PHE A 480 30.44 -26.28 25.33
C PHE A 480 28.98 -26.01 25.66
N PHE A 481 28.12 -26.22 24.66
CA PHE A 481 26.68 -26.07 24.79
C PHE A 481 25.95 -27.11 23.93
N ILE A 482 24.91 -27.73 24.50
CA ILE A 482 24.04 -28.67 23.77
C ILE A 482 22.91 -27.88 23.15
N VAL A 483 22.82 -27.92 21.84
CA VAL A 483 21.83 -27.21 21.06
C VAL A 483 20.71 -28.17 20.66
N SER A 484 19.47 -27.74 20.93
CA SER A 484 18.22 -28.44 20.58
C SER A 484 17.21 -27.55 19.88
N GLU A 485 17.58 -26.30 19.57
CA GLU A 485 16.72 -25.31 18.94
C GLU A 485 17.44 -24.64 17.76
N ALA A 486 16.67 -24.23 16.75
CA ALA A 486 17.21 -23.50 15.60
C ALA A 486 17.75 -22.13 16.02
N GLY A 487 18.81 -21.67 15.34
CA GLY A 487 19.37 -20.36 15.56
C GLY A 487 20.84 -20.26 15.12
N GLU A 488 21.33 -19.03 15.15
CA GLU A 488 22.75 -18.74 14.96
C GLU A 488 23.44 -18.71 16.31
N TYR A 489 24.40 -19.62 16.50
CA TYR A 489 25.12 -19.78 17.75
C TYR A 489 26.52 -19.21 17.67
N GLN A 490 26.91 -18.46 18.69
CA GLN A 490 28.23 -17.90 18.86
C GLN A 490 28.64 -18.03 20.32
N ILE A 491 29.94 -18.29 20.59
CA ILE A 491 30.53 -18.25 21.91
C ILE A 491 31.50 -17.08 22.03
N VAL A 492 31.49 -16.42 23.18
CA VAL A 492 32.44 -15.38 23.55
C VAL A 492 33.23 -15.87 24.76
N GLY A 493 34.54 -15.98 24.60
CA GLY A 493 35.48 -16.29 25.70
C GLY A 493 36.11 -15.01 26.23
N TYR A 494 36.25 -14.89 27.53
CA TYR A 494 36.83 -13.70 28.20
C TYR A 494 38.15 -14.07 28.88
N ASN A 495 39.18 -13.22 28.73
CA ASN A 495 40.40 -13.34 29.48
C ASN A 495 40.27 -12.80 30.92
N ARG A 496 41.36 -12.84 31.72
CA ARG A 496 41.35 -12.34 33.12
C ARG A 496 41.09 -10.84 33.23
N LYS A 497 41.38 -10.07 32.19
CA LYS A 497 41.15 -8.62 32.11
C LYS A 497 39.75 -8.30 31.62
N ASN A 498 38.91 -9.34 31.44
CA ASN A 498 37.52 -9.27 30.93
C ASN A 498 37.43 -8.80 29.43
N CYS A 499 38.51 -8.94 28.65
CA CYS A 499 38.45 -8.71 27.23
C CYS A 499 37.86 -9.92 26.50
N PRO A 500 36.91 -9.72 25.59
CA PRO A 500 36.27 -10.79 24.88
C PRO A 500 37.05 -11.25 23.65
N ALA A 501 36.92 -12.54 23.33
CA ALA A 501 37.19 -13.08 21.99
C ALA A 501 35.92 -13.73 21.48
N LYS A 502 35.44 -13.28 20.34
CA LYS A 502 34.25 -13.83 19.68
C LYS A 502 34.63 -14.95 18.74
N SER A 503 33.83 -16.01 18.70
CA SER A 503 34.01 -17.10 17.74
C SER A 503 33.37 -16.75 16.37
N ASN A 504 33.62 -17.61 15.39
CA ASN A 504 32.73 -17.76 14.24
C ASN A 504 31.32 -18.11 14.71
N THR A 505 30.36 -17.94 13.81
CA THR A 505 28.95 -18.33 14.05
C THR A 505 28.68 -19.67 13.39
N ILE A 506 27.91 -20.55 14.08
CA ILE A 506 27.34 -21.75 13.50
C ILE A 506 25.81 -21.58 13.46
N LYS A 507 25.24 -21.67 12.27
CA LYS A 507 23.81 -21.69 12.09
C LYS A 507 23.28 -23.13 12.21
N VAL A 508 22.39 -23.36 13.14
CA VAL A 508 21.68 -24.65 13.32
C VAL A 508 20.25 -24.46 12.88
N ASP A 509 19.76 -25.34 12.00
CA ASP A 509 18.43 -25.32 11.48
C ASP A 509 17.74 -26.67 11.67
N TYR A 510 16.46 -26.64 12.03
CA TYR A 510 15.56 -27.80 12.11
C TYR A 510 14.45 -27.60 11.08
N PRO A 511 14.74 -27.85 9.81
CA PRO A 511 13.80 -27.53 8.76
C PRO A 511 12.52 -28.34 8.90
N GLU A 512 11.40 -27.64 8.80
CA GLU A 512 10.09 -28.27 8.71
C GLU A 512 9.77 -28.59 7.25
N ILE A 513 9.35 -29.83 6.99
CA ILE A 513 8.85 -30.19 5.68
C ILE A 513 7.50 -29.51 5.49
N PRO A 514 7.29 -28.75 4.39
CA PRO A 514 6.01 -28.12 4.12
C PRO A 514 4.86 -29.14 4.16
N PRO A 515 3.67 -28.75 4.64
CA PRO A 515 2.50 -29.63 4.62
C PRO A 515 2.23 -30.09 3.19
N ILE A 516 2.23 -31.43 2.99
CA ILE A 516 1.97 -32.00 1.67
C ILE A 516 0.47 -31.99 1.45
N ILE A 517 0.04 -31.21 0.47
CA ILE A 517 -1.35 -31.19 0.01
C ILE A 517 -1.48 -32.21 -1.12
N ILE A 518 -2.37 -33.18 -0.92
CA ILE A 518 -2.62 -34.26 -1.90
C ILE A 518 -4.03 -34.08 -2.46
N THR A 519 -4.13 -34.07 -3.78
CA THR A 519 -5.41 -34.08 -4.49
C THR A 519 -5.85 -35.55 -4.67
N ASN A 520 -6.77 -36.01 -3.85
CA ASN A 520 -7.29 -37.37 -3.86
C ASN A 520 -8.65 -37.48 -4.56
N PRO A 521 -8.90 -38.62 -5.27
CA PRO A 521 -7.95 -39.66 -5.66
C PRO A 521 -7.16 -39.28 -6.92
N THR A 522 -5.99 -39.91 -7.13
CA THR A 522 -5.31 -39.92 -8.43
C THR A 522 -5.92 -41.02 -9.28
N VAL A 523 -6.43 -40.68 -10.46
CA VAL A 523 -7.26 -41.63 -11.25
C VAL A 523 -6.62 -42.01 -12.58
N GLY A 524 -6.60 -43.30 -12.86
CA GLY A 524 -6.33 -43.87 -14.19
C GLY A 524 -7.64 -44.23 -14.89
N CYS A 525 -7.89 -43.64 -16.02
CA CYS A 525 -9.18 -43.76 -16.73
C CYS A 525 -9.32 -45.03 -17.59
N THR A 526 -8.27 -45.84 -17.74
CA THR A 526 -8.29 -47.06 -18.54
C THR A 526 -7.68 -48.23 -17.78
N PRO A 527 -8.16 -49.46 -18.02
CA PRO A 527 -7.65 -50.68 -17.38
C PRO A 527 -6.15 -50.88 -17.62
N GLY A 528 -5.41 -51.17 -16.54
CA GLY A 528 -3.97 -51.42 -16.65
C GLY A 528 -3.11 -50.20 -16.92
N GLN A 529 -3.68 -49.01 -16.88
CA GLN A 529 -2.95 -47.76 -16.96
C GLN A 529 -2.08 -47.57 -15.70
N SER A 530 -0.83 -47.17 -15.87
CA SER A 530 -0.08 -46.60 -14.75
C SER A 530 -0.39 -45.09 -14.64
N VAL A 531 -0.48 -44.60 -13.42
CA VAL A 531 -0.77 -43.18 -13.13
C VAL A 531 0.45 -42.50 -12.54
N ASP A 532 0.61 -41.26 -12.91
CA ASP A 532 1.60 -40.36 -12.34
C ASP A 532 1.02 -39.67 -11.10
N VAL A 533 1.33 -40.20 -9.91
CA VAL A 533 0.83 -39.65 -8.66
C VAL A 533 1.54 -38.33 -8.25
N THR A 534 2.66 -38.01 -8.90
CA THR A 534 3.37 -36.77 -8.61
C THR A 534 2.54 -35.52 -8.97
N THR A 535 1.63 -35.64 -9.92
CA THR A 535 0.69 -34.60 -10.34
C THR A 535 -0.37 -34.27 -9.29
N SER A 536 -0.59 -35.18 -8.35
CA SER A 536 -1.55 -35.04 -7.24
C SER A 536 -0.90 -34.51 -5.96
N ILE A 537 0.43 -34.38 -5.95
CA ILE A 537 1.22 -33.83 -4.83
C ILE A 537 1.54 -32.37 -5.14
N SER A 538 1.06 -31.45 -4.28
CA SER A 538 1.43 -30.04 -4.45
C SER A 538 2.93 -29.85 -4.24
N ASP A 539 3.51 -28.96 -5.04
CA ASP A 539 4.93 -28.58 -4.94
C ASP A 539 5.91 -29.77 -4.96
N PHE A 540 5.58 -30.81 -5.74
CA PHE A 540 6.46 -31.96 -5.92
C PHE A 540 7.82 -31.53 -6.48
N ASP A 541 8.89 -31.72 -5.69
CA ASP A 541 10.24 -31.28 -6.03
C ASP A 541 11.30 -32.32 -5.66
N LEU A 542 11.80 -33.02 -6.66
CA LEU A 542 12.90 -34.00 -6.51
C LEU A 542 14.29 -33.34 -6.41
N THR A 543 14.41 -32.04 -6.49
CA THR A 543 15.72 -31.39 -6.27
C THR A 543 16.03 -31.23 -4.80
N SER A 544 15.02 -31.00 -3.98
CA SER A 544 15.10 -30.72 -2.55
C SER A 544 14.69 -31.90 -1.67
N PHE A 545 13.78 -32.77 -2.15
CA PHE A 545 13.17 -33.82 -1.35
C PHE A 545 13.31 -35.19 -1.96
N ASP A 546 13.31 -36.23 -1.09
CA ASP A 546 13.06 -37.62 -1.43
C ASP A 546 11.67 -38.03 -0.98
N TYR A 547 10.98 -38.78 -1.84
CA TYR A 547 9.62 -39.26 -1.64
C TYR A 547 9.57 -40.76 -1.58
N LEU A 548 8.83 -41.31 -0.61
CA LEU A 548 8.56 -42.72 -0.48
C LEU A 548 7.04 -42.94 -0.37
N LEU A 549 6.46 -43.63 -1.34
CA LEU A 549 5.06 -44.04 -1.34
C LEU A 549 4.97 -45.54 -0.97
N ARG A 550 4.32 -45.85 0.13
CA ARG A 550 4.21 -47.22 0.67
C ARG A 550 2.74 -47.66 0.79
N GLY A 551 2.43 -48.78 0.27
CA GLY A 551 1.07 -49.36 0.39
C GLY A 551 0.90 -50.60 -0.47
N GLN A 552 -0.15 -51.40 -0.22
CA GLN A 552 -0.50 -52.62 -0.96
C GLN A 552 0.67 -53.66 -1.04
N GLY A 553 1.61 -53.61 -0.09
CA GLY A 553 2.81 -54.46 -0.09
C GLY A 553 3.91 -54.01 -1.05
N LEU A 554 3.82 -52.84 -1.60
CA LEU A 554 4.77 -52.22 -2.53
C LEU A 554 5.33 -50.89 -1.98
N GLU A 555 6.49 -50.55 -2.47
CA GLU A 555 7.15 -49.27 -2.23
C GLU A 555 7.56 -48.62 -3.58
N TYR A 556 7.30 -47.34 -3.72
CA TYR A 556 7.71 -46.57 -4.87
C TYR A 556 8.51 -45.37 -4.36
N GLU A 557 9.69 -45.15 -4.91
CA GLU A 557 10.59 -44.08 -4.52
C GLU A 557 10.76 -43.07 -5.66
N ASN A 558 10.71 -41.80 -5.34
CA ASN A 558 11.07 -40.68 -6.22
C ASN A 558 10.44 -40.80 -7.63
N GLU A 559 11.25 -40.98 -8.66
CA GLU A 559 10.79 -41.10 -10.06
C GLU A 559 9.82 -42.28 -10.29
N ALA A 560 9.83 -43.29 -9.44
CA ALA A 560 8.90 -44.41 -9.56
C ALA A 560 7.45 -44.03 -9.27
N LEU A 561 7.22 -42.91 -8.57
CA LEU A 561 5.89 -42.35 -8.31
C LEU A 561 5.14 -41.93 -9.61
N LYS A 562 5.86 -41.79 -10.72
CA LYS A 562 5.25 -41.54 -12.04
C LYS A 562 4.58 -42.75 -12.67
N ASN A 563 4.74 -43.94 -12.09
CA ASN A 563 4.29 -45.18 -12.70
C ASN A 563 3.60 -46.14 -11.68
N VAL A 564 2.67 -45.62 -10.91
CA VAL A 564 1.88 -46.45 -9.96
C VAL A 564 0.78 -47.19 -10.74
N SER A 565 0.79 -48.51 -10.68
CA SER A 565 -0.06 -49.35 -11.52
C SER A 565 -1.09 -50.18 -10.73
N ILE A 566 -1.29 -49.91 -9.46
CA ILE A 566 -2.21 -50.66 -8.56
C ILE A 566 -3.11 -49.65 -7.83
N SER A 567 -4.42 -49.95 -7.83
CA SER A 567 -5.39 -49.18 -7.04
C SER A 567 -5.23 -49.47 -5.55
N GLY A 568 -5.41 -48.48 -4.72
CA GLY A 568 -5.41 -48.61 -3.27
C GLY A 568 -5.05 -47.33 -2.55
N VAL A 569 -5.05 -47.38 -1.23
CA VAL A 569 -4.59 -46.30 -0.37
C VAL A 569 -3.13 -46.55 -0.02
N PHE A 570 -2.33 -45.54 -0.21
CA PHE A 570 -0.90 -45.51 0.07
C PHE A 570 -0.59 -44.43 1.12
N GLU A 571 0.51 -44.62 1.82
CA GLU A 571 1.10 -43.61 2.70
C GLU A 571 2.30 -42.95 2.00
N LEU A 572 2.27 -41.66 1.86
CA LEU A 572 3.34 -40.83 1.28
C LEU A 572 4.20 -40.27 2.40
N PHE A 573 5.48 -40.53 2.36
CA PHE A 573 6.51 -39.98 3.24
C PHE A 573 7.44 -39.07 2.42
N VAL A 574 7.88 -37.99 3.03
CA VAL A 574 8.81 -37.06 2.40
C VAL A 574 9.93 -36.71 3.37
N LYS A 575 11.16 -36.59 2.87
CA LYS A 575 12.30 -36.12 3.62
C LYS A 575 13.13 -35.13 2.78
N PHE A 576 13.90 -34.28 3.42
CA PHE A 576 14.96 -33.56 2.72
C PHE A 576 16.07 -34.52 2.29
N LYS A 577 16.70 -34.26 1.14
CA LYS A 577 17.75 -35.13 0.61
C LYS A 577 18.99 -35.27 1.51
N ASP A 578 19.28 -34.20 2.23
CA ASP A 578 20.43 -34.09 3.14
C ASP A 578 20.10 -34.54 4.57
N LEU A 579 18.87 -34.96 4.85
CA LEU A 579 18.43 -35.45 6.15
C LEU A 579 17.88 -36.87 6.04
N GLU A 580 17.97 -37.63 7.16
CA GLU A 580 17.46 -39.02 7.22
C GLU A 580 16.05 -39.15 7.81
N CYS A 581 15.49 -38.05 8.31
CA CYS A 581 14.16 -38.07 8.93
C CYS A 581 13.05 -37.85 7.90
N TYR A 582 12.09 -38.72 7.92
CA TYR A 582 10.83 -38.56 7.18
C TYR A 582 9.81 -37.78 8.01
N ASN A 583 8.90 -37.06 7.33
CA ASN A 583 7.73 -36.46 7.97
C ASN A 583 6.71 -37.55 8.39
N ASP A 584 5.65 -37.12 9.06
CA ASP A 584 4.44 -37.89 9.23
C ASP A 584 3.84 -38.24 7.85
N SER A 585 3.23 -39.43 7.73
CA SER A 585 2.68 -39.88 6.46
C SER A 585 1.39 -39.14 6.09
N SER A 586 1.24 -38.87 4.80
CA SER A 586 0.00 -38.37 4.18
C SER A 586 -0.63 -39.50 3.35
N GLN A 587 -1.97 -39.63 3.38
CA GLN A 587 -2.67 -40.66 2.61
C GLN A 587 -2.90 -40.19 1.16
N LEU A 588 -2.53 -41.06 0.20
CA LEU A 588 -2.76 -40.90 -1.22
C LEU A 588 -3.58 -42.04 -1.74
N GLU A 589 -4.71 -41.76 -2.37
CA GLU A 589 -5.59 -42.77 -2.96
C GLU A 589 -5.39 -42.83 -4.48
N VAL A 590 -5.15 -44.05 -4.99
CA VAL A 590 -5.04 -44.35 -6.42
C VAL A 590 -6.22 -45.20 -6.83
N ILE A 591 -6.93 -44.74 -7.86
CA ILE A 591 -8.05 -45.46 -8.48
C ILE A 591 -7.73 -45.69 -9.95
N ILE A 592 -7.65 -46.96 -10.39
CA ILE A 592 -7.52 -47.33 -11.80
C ILE A 592 -8.82 -48.00 -12.19
N LEU A 593 -9.52 -47.46 -13.16
CA LEU A 593 -10.81 -47.98 -13.59
C LEU A 593 -10.67 -49.34 -14.27
N ASP A 594 -11.51 -50.29 -13.89
CA ASP A 594 -11.52 -51.64 -14.46
C ASP A 594 -12.04 -51.68 -15.91
N GLN A 595 -12.84 -50.68 -16.29
CA GLN A 595 -13.40 -50.53 -17.62
C GLN A 595 -13.40 -49.03 -18.02
N PRO A 596 -13.10 -48.68 -19.29
CA PRO A 596 -13.18 -47.32 -19.74
C PRO A 596 -14.63 -46.82 -19.71
N LEU A 597 -14.80 -45.52 -19.67
CA LEU A 597 -16.11 -44.87 -19.82
C LEU A 597 -16.58 -45.04 -21.27
N GLU A 598 -17.86 -45.28 -21.52
CA GLU A 598 -18.42 -45.41 -22.86
C GLU A 598 -19.45 -44.30 -23.12
N ALA A 599 -19.21 -43.47 -24.13
CA ALA A 599 -20.11 -42.40 -24.58
C ALA A 599 -21.02 -42.90 -25.72
N ASN A 600 -22.30 -42.63 -25.60
CA ASN A 600 -23.28 -42.88 -26.68
C ASN A 600 -24.49 -41.97 -26.51
N PHE A 601 -25.14 -41.61 -27.62
CA PHE A 601 -26.39 -40.88 -27.61
C PHE A 601 -27.27 -41.23 -28.78
N ASP A 602 -28.54 -40.87 -28.73
CA ASP A 602 -29.47 -40.89 -29.84
C ASP A 602 -30.20 -39.55 -29.97
N PHE A 603 -30.87 -39.33 -31.08
CA PHE A 603 -31.61 -38.09 -31.31
C PHE A 603 -32.86 -38.37 -32.18
N VAL A 604 -33.89 -37.56 -31.91
CA VAL A 604 -35.17 -37.58 -32.65
C VAL A 604 -35.73 -36.17 -32.72
N VAL A 605 -36.55 -35.86 -33.75
CA VAL A 605 -37.37 -34.64 -33.71
C VAL A 605 -38.35 -34.75 -32.54
N GLU A 606 -38.40 -33.77 -31.66
CA GLU A 606 -39.20 -33.77 -30.43
C GLU A 606 -40.66 -34.12 -30.68
N GLY A 607 -41.17 -35.10 -29.93
CA GLY A 607 -42.55 -35.58 -30.06
C GLY A 607 -42.84 -36.47 -31.26
N THR A 608 -41.78 -36.96 -31.95
CA THR A 608 -41.85 -37.87 -33.12
C THR A 608 -40.82 -38.98 -33.02
N ASP A 609 -40.85 -39.92 -33.94
CA ASP A 609 -39.77 -40.95 -34.09
C ASP A 609 -38.83 -40.64 -35.30
N ILE A 610 -38.85 -39.42 -35.81
CA ILE A 610 -38.07 -39.04 -37.01
C ILE A 610 -36.61 -38.78 -36.61
N LYS A 611 -35.67 -39.45 -37.28
CA LYS A 611 -34.22 -39.38 -37.03
C LYS A 611 -33.41 -38.91 -38.27
N GLY A 612 -33.87 -37.92 -38.99
CA GLY A 612 -33.14 -37.43 -40.18
C GLY A 612 -34.01 -37.50 -41.45
N ASP A 613 -33.43 -37.94 -42.61
CA ASP A 613 -34.08 -37.84 -43.94
C ASP A 613 -35.10 -38.96 -44.25
N GLU A 614 -35.72 -39.51 -43.20
CA GLU A 614 -36.83 -40.44 -43.35
C GLU A 614 -38.09 -39.73 -43.93
N GLU A 615 -39.17 -40.50 -44.26
CA GLU A 615 -40.38 -39.93 -44.86
C GLU A 615 -40.91 -38.74 -44.04
N GLY A 616 -40.66 -37.54 -44.50
CA GLY A 616 -41.07 -36.30 -43.83
C GLY A 616 -39.96 -35.25 -43.65
N GLY A 617 -38.71 -35.71 -43.54
CA GLY A 617 -37.52 -34.86 -43.37
C GLY A 617 -37.46 -34.05 -42.08
N VAL A 618 -36.29 -33.61 -41.72
CA VAL A 618 -36.05 -32.65 -40.61
C VAL A 618 -35.91 -31.26 -41.18
N PHE A 619 -36.58 -30.30 -40.57
CA PHE A 619 -36.55 -28.90 -40.97
C PHE A 619 -35.66 -28.06 -40.03
N PRO A 620 -35.16 -26.91 -40.50
CA PRO A 620 -34.30 -26.04 -39.65
C PRO A 620 -34.93 -25.59 -38.34
N ASP A 621 -36.26 -25.48 -38.28
CA ASP A 621 -37.02 -25.08 -37.11
C ASP A 621 -37.51 -26.25 -36.23
N ASP A 622 -37.15 -27.49 -36.59
CA ASP A 622 -37.50 -28.63 -35.76
C ASP A 622 -36.66 -28.66 -34.49
N PRO A 623 -37.29 -28.74 -33.33
CA PRO A 623 -36.57 -29.06 -32.11
C PRO A 623 -36.12 -30.53 -32.12
N ILE A 624 -34.83 -30.76 -32.01
CA ILE A 624 -34.24 -32.08 -31.99
C ILE A 624 -33.91 -32.41 -30.52
N GLN A 625 -34.56 -33.43 -30.01
CA GLN A 625 -34.28 -33.99 -28.69
C GLN A 625 -33.09 -34.93 -28.77
N PHE A 626 -32.02 -34.65 -28.09
CA PHE A 626 -30.89 -35.52 -27.87
C PHE A 626 -31.09 -36.31 -26.58
N THR A 627 -30.74 -37.58 -26.60
CA THR A 627 -30.88 -38.47 -25.44
C THR A 627 -29.56 -39.14 -25.17
N ASP A 628 -29.01 -38.96 -23.99
CA ASP A 628 -27.83 -39.65 -23.51
C ASP A 628 -28.10 -41.13 -23.31
N LEU A 629 -27.30 -41.97 -23.91
CA LEU A 629 -27.28 -43.41 -23.79
C LEU A 629 -25.94 -43.94 -23.28
N SER A 630 -25.14 -43.05 -22.70
CA SER A 630 -23.81 -43.35 -22.22
C SER A 630 -23.85 -44.22 -20.97
N ASP A 631 -22.65 -44.60 -20.56
CA ASP A 631 -22.43 -45.38 -19.31
C ASP A 631 -23.06 -44.68 -18.10
N SER A 632 -23.65 -45.43 -17.21
CA SER A 632 -24.33 -44.94 -16.01
C SER A 632 -23.41 -44.23 -15.00
N ARG A 633 -22.10 -44.34 -15.17
CA ARG A 633 -21.08 -43.60 -14.40
C ARG A 633 -20.96 -42.14 -14.84
N ALA A 634 -21.52 -41.73 -15.98
CA ALA A 634 -21.49 -40.35 -16.44
C ALA A 634 -22.26 -39.41 -15.50
N VAL A 635 -21.65 -38.32 -15.06
CA VAL A 635 -22.24 -37.34 -14.14
C VAL A 635 -22.29 -35.93 -14.75
N ASN A 636 -21.50 -35.66 -15.78
CA ASN A 636 -21.51 -34.41 -16.54
C ASN A 636 -21.51 -34.69 -18.04
N TRP A 637 -22.11 -33.78 -18.78
CA TRP A 637 -22.28 -33.83 -20.22
C TRP A 637 -21.86 -32.52 -20.85
N GLU A 638 -21.16 -32.57 -21.96
CA GLU A 638 -20.85 -31.41 -22.82
C GLU A 638 -21.23 -31.75 -24.26
N TRP A 639 -22.18 -31.02 -24.77
CA TRP A 639 -22.65 -31.16 -26.13
C TRP A 639 -22.11 -30.00 -26.98
N ASP A 640 -21.54 -30.34 -28.15
CA ASP A 640 -21.27 -29.42 -29.24
C ASP A 640 -22.14 -29.86 -30.43
N PHE A 641 -23.04 -28.98 -30.86
CA PHE A 641 -23.98 -29.31 -31.94
C PHE A 641 -23.39 -29.11 -33.34
N GLY A 642 -22.15 -28.65 -33.47
CA GLY A 642 -21.46 -28.46 -34.73
C GLY A 642 -21.94 -27.23 -35.52
N ASP A 643 -22.80 -26.41 -34.96
CA ASP A 643 -23.28 -25.16 -35.54
C ASP A 643 -22.78 -23.91 -34.77
N GLY A 644 -21.99 -24.14 -33.71
CA GLY A 644 -21.45 -23.15 -32.79
C GLY A 644 -22.24 -23.03 -31.49
N ALA A 645 -23.33 -23.80 -31.33
CA ALA A 645 -24.06 -23.91 -30.06
C ALA A 645 -23.61 -25.11 -29.26
N SER A 646 -23.77 -25.04 -27.93
CA SER A 646 -23.40 -26.08 -26.98
C SER A 646 -24.43 -26.20 -25.86
N SER A 647 -24.43 -27.34 -25.12
CA SER A 647 -25.26 -27.56 -23.94
C SER A 647 -24.55 -28.45 -22.93
N ASN A 648 -24.89 -28.29 -21.65
CA ASN A 648 -24.40 -29.15 -20.56
C ASN A 648 -25.56 -29.98 -19.94
N GLU A 649 -26.73 -29.96 -20.53
CA GLU A 649 -27.85 -30.74 -20.09
C GLU A 649 -27.66 -32.21 -20.47
N LYS A 650 -28.14 -33.13 -19.65
CA LYS A 650 -28.06 -34.56 -19.94
C LYS A 650 -28.75 -34.92 -21.27
N ASN A 651 -29.93 -34.36 -21.50
CA ASN A 651 -30.76 -34.64 -22.66
C ASN A 651 -31.24 -33.30 -23.24
N PRO A 652 -30.42 -32.55 -23.96
CA PRO A 652 -30.78 -31.25 -24.48
C PRO A 652 -31.72 -31.31 -25.68
N ILE A 653 -32.45 -30.22 -25.90
CA ILE A 653 -33.17 -29.96 -27.13
C ILE A 653 -32.43 -28.88 -27.90
N HIS A 654 -32.21 -29.08 -29.20
CA HIS A 654 -31.54 -28.09 -30.06
C HIS A 654 -32.28 -27.85 -31.37
N VAL A 655 -32.24 -26.61 -31.83
CA VAL A 655 -32.79 -26.17 -33.15
C VAL A 655 -31.64 -25.58 -33.98
N PHE A 656 -31.37 -26.16 -35.13
CA PHE A 656 -30.20 -25.76 -35.95
C PHE A 656 -30.40 -24.48 -36.76
N GLY A 657 -31.65 -24.07 -37.03
CA GLY A 657 -31.99 -22.83 -37.72
C GLY A 657 -31.61 -22.75 -39.21
N LYS A 658 -30.88 -23.71 -39.74
CA LYS A 658 -30.46 -23.78 -41.15
C LYS A 658 -30.29 -25.23 -41.60
N LYS A 659 -30.40 -25.49 -42.91
CA LYS A 659 -30.06 -26.81 -43.45
C LYS A 659 -28.53 -27.01 -43.50
N GLY A 660 -28.12 -28.26 -43.33
CA GLY A 660 -26.73 -28.64 -43.29
C GLY A 660 -26.54 -30.05 -42.73
N ALA A 661 -25.30 -30.46 -42.68
CA ALA A 661 -24.85 -31.63 -42.00
C ALA A 661 -24.00 -31.19 -40.79
N PHE A 662 -24.44 -31.58 -39.60
CA PHE A 662 -23.86 -31.14 -38.34
C PHE A 662 -23.23 -32.30 -37.59
N GLU A 663 -21.94 -32.23 -37.32
CA GLU A 663 -21.25 -33.21 -36.48
C GLU A 663 -21.51 -32.87 -35.03
N VAL A 664 -22.44 -33.61 -34.41
CA VAL A 664 -22.76 -33.42 -33.01
C VAL A 664 -21.86 -34.30 -32.16
N VAL A 665 -21.17 -33.65 -31.24
CA VAL A 665 -20.24 -34.32 -30.29
C VAL A 665 -20.84 -34.28 -28.89
N LEU A 666 -20.91 -35.44 -28.27
CA LEU A 666 -21.17 -35.60 -26.83
C LEU A 666 -19.88 -35.99 -26.12
N THR A 667 -19.42 -35.18 -25.20
CA THR A 667 -18.38 -35.54 -24.22
C THR A 667 -19.03 -35.79 -22.88
N ILE A 668 -18.77 -36.92 -22.28
CA ILE A 668 -19.24 -37.27 -20.93
C ILE A 668 -18.07 -37.33 -19.96
N PHE A 669 -18.36 -37.04 -18.69
CA PHE A 669 -17.38 -37.15 -17.62
C PHE A 669 -17.96 -37.97 -16.46
N ASP A 670 -17.13 -38.78 -15.82
CA ASP A 670 -17.50 -39.46 -14.58
C ASP A 670 -17.16 -38.58 -13.35
N GLN A 671 -17.46 -39.08 -12.17
CA GLN A 671 -17.18 -38.41 -10.90
C GLN A 671 -15.70 -38.17 -10.64
N TYR A 672 -14.80 -38.80 -11.35
CA TYR A 672 -13.35 -38.71 -11.21
C TYR A 672 -12.73 -37.80 -12.28
N GLY A 673 -13.54 -37.27 -13.21
CA GLY A 673 -13.08 -36.45 -14.32
C GLY A 673 -12.59 -37.23 -15.54
N CYS A 674 -12.73 -38.56 -15.56
CA CYS A 674 -12.48 -39.35 -16.77
C CYS A 674 -13.51 -39.02 -17.83
N SER A 675 -13.08 -38.75 -19.03
CA SER A 675 -13.95 -38.35 -20.14
C SER A 675 -13.91 -39.29 -21.31
N GLN A 676 -15.02 -39.36 -22.03
CA GLN A 676 -15.14 -40.04 -23.31
C GLN A 676 -16.05 -39.22 -24.22
N MET A 677 -15.77 -39.29 -25.52
CA MET A 677 -16.56 -38.58 -26.51
C MET A 677 -17.09 -39.49 -27.58
N VAL A 678 -18.22 -39.13 -28.15
CA VAL A 678 -18.80 -39.75 -29.32
C VAL A 678 -19.33 -38.69 -30.29
N THR A 679 -19.16 -38.93 -31.58
CA THR A 679 -19.65 -38.03 -32.63
C THR A 679 -20.69 -38.74 -33.48
N LYS A 680 -21.83 -38.05 -33.76
CA LYS A 680 -22.81 -38.51 -34.73
C LYS A 680 -23.21 -37.37 -35.64
N LEU A 681 -23.55 -37.71 -36.89
CA LEU A 681 -23.96 -36.75 -37.90
C LEU A 681 -25.48 -36.53 -37.85
N VAL A 682 -25.90 -35.30 -37.81
CA VAL A 682 -27.31 -34.85 -37.93
C VAL A 682 -27.47 -34.12 -39.23
N GLU A 683 -28.31 -34.63 -40.09
CA GLU A 683 -28.56 -34.04 -41.44
C GLU A 683 -29.92 -33.36 -41.51
N ILE A 684 -29.94 -32.06 -41.86
CA ILE A 684 -31.14 -31.28 -42.10
C ILE A 684 -31.16 -30.89 -43.58
N THR A 685 -32.01 -31.59 -44.32
CA THR A 685 -31.97 -31.57 -45.81
C THR A 685 -33.00 -30.64 -46.42
N ARG A 686 -34.05 -30.21 -45.67
CA ARG A 686 -35.13 -29.40 -46.17
C ARG A 686 -35.20 -28.05 -45.46
N SER A 687 -35.26 -26.97 -46.29
CA SER A 687 -35.43 -25.62 -45.74
C SER A 687 -36.83 -25.32 -45.27
N TYR A 688 -37.82 -25.78 -46.06
CA TYR A 688 -39.23 -25.50 -45.80
C TYR A 688 -40.17 -26.55 -46.41
N ARG A 689 -41.40 -26.51 -45.99
CA ARG A 689 -42.52 -27.22 -46.64
C ARG A 689 -43.73 -26.27 -46.72
N VAL A 690 -44.32 -26.17 -47.90
CA VAL A 690 -45.57 -25.37 -48.10
C VAL A 690 -46.59 -26.22 -48.82
N MET A 691 -47.82 -26.16 -48.38
CA MET A 691 -48.95 -26.83 -49.02
C MET A 691 -50.14 -25.83 -49.13
N PHE A 692 -50.80 -25.86 -50.27
CA PHE A 692 -51.95 -25.05 -50.55
C PHE A 692 -53.18 -25.92 -50.71
N PRO A 693 -54.33 -25.59 -50.08
CA PRO A 693 -55.58 -26.25 -50.39
C PRO A 693 -55.95 -26.06 -51.86
N THR A 694 -56.61 -27.00 -52.44
CA THR A 694 -57.10 -26.88 -53.83
C THR A 694 -58.43 -26.11 -53.92
N GLY A 695 -59.08 -25.91 -52.80
CA GLY A 695 -60.31 -25.15 -52.68
C GLY A 695 -60.77 -25.05 -51.23
N PHE A 696 -61.78 -24.21 -50.96
CA PHE A 696 -62.34 -24.01 -49.65
C PHE A 696 -63.84 -23.63 -49.73
N THR A 697 -64.57 -23.80 -48.62
CA THR A 697 -66.00 -23.53 -48.49
C THR A 697 -66.24 -22.57 -47.31
N PRO A 698 -66.46 -21.26 -47.58
CA PRO A 698 -66.58 -20.25 -46.48
C PRO A 698 -67.71 -20.47 -45.51
N LEU A 699 -68.83 -21.06 -46.00
CA LEU A 699 -70.06 -21.15 -45.24
C LEU A 699 -70.27 -22.47 -44.50
N ASP A 700 -69.53 -23.51 -44.84
CA ASP A 700 -69.70 -24.85 -44.22
C ASP A 700 -68.42 -25.68 -44.29
N GLY A 701 -68.19 -26.49 -43.26
CA GLY A 701 -67.11 -27.45 -43.19
C GLY A 701 -65.84 -27.02 -42.44
N LEU A 702 -64.79 -27.89 -42.56
CA LEU A 702 -63.50 -27.75 -41.84
C LEU A 702 -62.57 -26.74 -42.56
N ASN A 703 -62.82 -26.37 -43.81
CA ASN A 703 -61.99 -25.51 -44.64
C ASN A 703 -62.71 -24.19 -44.97
N LYS A 704 -62.87 -23.33 -43.99
CA LYS A 704 -63.60 -22.07 -44.10
C LYS A 704 -62.80 -20.93 -44.73
N THR A 705 -61.49 -21.05 -44.71
CA THR A 705 -60.59 -20.06 -45.29
C THR A 705 -59.58 -20.72 -46.22
N PHE A 706 -59.10 -19.96 -47.20
CA PHE A 706 -57.98 -20.37 -48.01
C PHE A 706 -56.71 -19.87 -47.39
N VAL A 707 -55.99 -20.77 -46.74
CA VAL A 707 -54.78 -20.47 -46.02
C VAL A 707 -53.67 -21.50 -46.40
N PRO A 708 -52.47 -21.07 -46.74
CA PRO A 708 -51.35 -22.00 -46.90
C PRO A 708 -50.99 -22.64 -45.58
N LYS A 709 -50.65 -23.93 -45.61
CA LYS A 709 -50.01 -24.63 -44.47
C LYS A 709 -48.57 -24.74 -44.76
N TYR A 710 -47.73 -24.28 -43.85
CA TYR A 710 -46.27 -24.26 -44.05
C TYR A 710 -45.52 -24.58 -42.77
N LYS A 711 -44.28 -24.95 -42.94
CA LYS A 711 -43.28 -25.15 -41.91
C LYS A 711 -41.95 -24.61 -42.39
N GLY A 712 -41.11 -24.06 -41.53
CA GLY A 712 -39.80 -23.53 -41.85
C GLY A 712 -39.84 -22.18 -42.58
N ILE A 713 -40.92 -21.42 -42.46
CA ILE A 713 -41.11 -20.08 -43.05
C ILE A 713 -40.91 -19.01 -42.00
N ALA A 714 -40.02 -18.06 -42.23
CA ALA A 714 -39.70 -16.94 -41.31
C ALA A 714 -40.54 -15.67 -41.68
N GLU A 715 -40.75 -15.44 -42.98
CA GLU A 715 -41.52 -14.28 -43.46
C GLU A 715 -42.36 -14.73 -44.64
N LEU A 716 -43.53 -14.18 -44.82
CA LEU A 716 -44.38 -14.41 -46.01
C LEU A 716 -45.06 -13.15 -46.47
N GLU A 717 -45.43 -13.14 -47.71
CA GLU A 717 -46.40 -12.26 -48.33
C GLU A 717 -47.36 -13.14 -49.13
N PHE A 718 -48.58 -13.26 -48.67
CA PHE A 718 -49.61 -14.07 -49.30
C PHE A 718 -50.68 -13.19 -49.91
N MET A 719 -50.91 -13.37 -51.21
CA MET A 719 -51.81 -12.55 -52.02
C MET A 719 -52.80 -13.42 -52.78
N ILE A 720 -54.04 -12.98 -52.89
CA ILE A 720 -55.11 -13.63 -53.68
C ILE A 720 -55.67 -12.64 -54.69
N PHE A 721 -55.92 -13.15 -55.89
CA PHE A 721 -56.40 -12.38 -56.99
C PHE A 721 -57.66 -13.03 -57.57
N ASN A 722 -58.56 -12.21 -58.08
CA ASN A 722 -59.71 -12.69 -58.88
C ASN A 722 -59.33 -13.07 -60.26
N ASN A 723 -60.35 -13.54 -61.07
CA ASN A 723 -60.14 -13.93 -62.49
C ASN A 723 -59.67 -12.81 -63.43
N TRP A 724 -59.79 -11.56 -63.01
CA TRP A 724 -59.36 -10.38 -63.75
C TRP A 724 -57.98 -9.89 -63.36
N GLY A 725 -57.35 -10.59 -62.39
CA GLY A 725 -56.04 -10.25 -61.86
C GLY A 725 -56.03 -9.11 -60.84
N GLU A 726 -57.19 -8.74 -60.30
CA GLU A 726 -57.26 -7.75 -59.27
C GLU A 726 -56.94 -8.40 -57.87
N LEU A 727 -56.13 -7.70 -57.09
CA LEU A 727 -55.77 -8.14 -55.72
C LEU A 727 -56.96 -8.00 -54.77
N ILE A 728 -57.42 -9.10 -54.22
CA ILE A 728 -58.57 -9.16 -53.31
C ILE A 728 -58.25 -9.47 -51.87
N PHE A 729 -57.07 -10.06 -51.63
CA PHE A 729 -56.57 -10.33 -50.25
C PHE A 729 -55.04 -10.26 -50.26
N ARG A 730 -54.52 -9.70 -49.19
CA ARG A 730 -53.05 -9.69 -48.95
C ARG A 730 -52.79 -9.73 -47.44
N THR A 731 -51.81 -10.52 -47.05
CA THR A 731 -51.31 -10.59 -45.69
C THR A 731 -49.82 -10.92 -45.67
N ASP A 732 -49.12 -10.41 -44.66
CA ASP A 732 -47.75 -10.76 -44.28
C ASP A 732 -47.69 -11.39 -42.91
N ASP A 733 -48.87 -11.65 -42.31
CA ASP A 733 -48.99 -12.28 -40.98
C ASP A 733 -48.79 -13.79 -41.09
N LEU A 734 -47.74 -14.28 -40.42
CA LEU A 734 -47.40 -15.71 -40.29
C LEU A 734 -48.50 -16.52 -39.59
N MET A 735 -49.37 -15.87 -38.80
CA MET A 735 -50.48 -16.50 -38.09
C MET A 735 -51.82 -16.29 -38.76
N THR A 736 -51.81 -15.85 -40.02
CA THR A 736 -53.03 -15.55 -40.79
C THR A 736 -54.03 -16.70 -40.77
N GLU A 737 -55.27 -16.38 -40.54
CA GLU A 737 -56.38 -17.34 -40.69
C GLU A 737 -56.74 -17.56 -42.19
N GLY A 738 -56.10 -16.80 -43.08
CA GLY A 738 -56.31 -16.86 -44.54
C GLY A 738 -57.49 -16.04 -44.99
N TRP A 739 -57.84 -16.19 -46.28
CA TRP A 739 -58.96 -15.49 -46.91
C TRP A 739 -60.24 -16.32 -46.78
N ASP A 740 -61.30 -15.71 -46.24
CA ASP A 740 -62.59 -16.29 -45.99
C ASP A 740 -63.60 -16.21 -47.14
N GLY A 741 -63.14 -15.71 -48.30
CA GLY A 741 -63.97 -15.56 -49.49
C GLY A 741 -64.74 -14.25 -49.58
N ASP A 742 -64.51 -13.34 -48.66
CA ASP A 742 -65.15 -12.03 -48.59
C ASP A 742 -64.29 -10.94 -49.16
N LEU A 743 -64.92 -9.92 -49.76
CA LEU A 743 -64.30 -8.66 -50.17
C LEU A 743 -65.23 -7.50 -49.75
N ASN A 744 -64.82 -6.70 -48.75
CA ASN A 744 -65.51 -5.56 -48.20
C ASN A 744 -66.93 -5.90 -47.63
N GLY A 745 -67.11 -7.10 -47.06
CA GLY A 745 -68.38 -7.54 -46.45
C GLY A 745 -69.31 -8.30 -47.37
N GLU A 746 -68.90 -8.56 -48.60
CA GLU A 746 -69.62 -9.35 -49.56
C GLU A 746 -68.86 -10.61 -49.96
N LEU A 747 -69.47 -11.77 -49.80
CA LEU A 747 -68.91 -13.04 -50.27
C LEU A 747 -68.84 -13.08 -51.80
N LEU A 748 -67.66 -13.29 -52.30
CA LEU A 748 -67.42 -13.40 -53.75
C LEU A 748 -68.03 -14.68 -54.35
N ASP A 749 -68.24 -14.68 -55.67
CA ASP A 749 -68.87 -15.79 -56.37
C ASP A 749 -68.02 -17.08 -56.37
N ALA A 750 -68.68 -18.23 -56.35
CA ALA A 750 -68.03 -19.52 -56.53
C ALA A 750 -67.29 -19.58 -57.88
N GLY A 751 -66.02 -19.94 -57.81
CA GLY A 751 -65.17 -19.92 -59.00
C GLY A 751 -63.69 -20.19 -58.69
N PHE A 752 -62.90 -20.00 -59.75
CA PHE A 752 -61.45 -20.09 -59.56
C PHE A 752 -60.89 -18.73 -59.23
N TYR A 753 -59.96 -18.74 -58.29
CA TYR A 753 -59.15 -17.63 -57.82
C TYR A 753 -57.68 -18.01 -57.96
N PHE A 754 -56.78 -17.02 -57.94
CA PHE A 754 -55.35 -17.24 -58.01
C PHE A 754 -54.66 -16.73 -56.83
N PHE A 755 -53.63 -17.42 -56.38
CA PHE A 755 -52.76 -16.97 -55.29
C PHE A 755 -51.35 -16.79 -55.73
N LYS A 756 -50.66 -15.90 -55.06
CA LYS A 756 -49.22 -15.76 -55.09
C LYS A 756 -48.70 -15.76 -53.64
N PHE A 757 -47.71 -16.60 -53.37
CA PHE A 757 -47.08 -16.75 -52.11
C PHE A 757 -45.59 -16.51 -52.28
N ASN A 758 -45.07 -15.40 -51.69
CA ASN A 758 -43.66 -15.10 -51.60
C ASN A 758 -43.29 -15.29 -50.14
N ALA A 759 -42.22 -16.01 -49.88
CA ALA A 759 -41.78 -16.24 -48.52
C ALA A 759 -40.28 -16.34 -48.41
N THR A 760 -39.79 -16.24 -47.19
CA THR A 760 -38.40 -16.51 -46.87
C THR A 760 -38.39 -17.62 -45.81
N ALA A 761 -37.69 -18.71 -46.11
CA ALA A 761 -37.48 -19.78 -45.14
C ALA A 761 -36.59 -19.30 -43.99
N ILE A 762 -36.58 -20.02 -42.87
CA ILE A 762 -35.81 -19.68 -41.64
C ILE A 762 -34.30 -19.62 -41.97
N ASP A 763 -33.81 -20.44 -42.90
CA ASP A 763 -32.42 -20.45 -43.34
C ASP A 763 -32.11 -19.42 -44.47
N GLY A 764 -33.07 -18.58 -44.80
CA GLY A 764 -32.94 -17.51 -45.78
C GLY A 764 -33.27 -17.90 -47.22
N GLU A 765 -33.65 -19.17 -47.51
CA GLU A 765 -34.07 -19.58 -48.87
C GLU A 765 -35.34 -18.85 -49.26
N LYS A 766 -35.38 -18.38 -50.51
CA LYS A 766 -36.55 -17.67 -51.04
C LYS A 766 -37.54 -18.64 -51.68
N VAL A 767 -38.78 -18.52 -51.26
CA VAL A 767 -39.92 -19.36 -51.72
C VAL A 767 -40.85 -18.51 -52.52
N MET A 768 -41.17 -18.93 -53.75
CA MET A 768 -42.13 -18.26 -54.62
C MET A 768 -43.05 -19.32 -55.20
N GLU A 769 -44.32 -19.32 -54.78
CA GLU A 769 -45.32 -20.22 -55.26
C GLU A 769 -46.53 -19.44 -55.78
N ALA A 770 -47.14 -19.92 -56.81
CA ALA A 770 -48.36 -19.36 -57.39
C ALA A 770 -49.26 -20.46 -57.92
N GLY A 771 -50.52 -20.30 -57.81
CA GLY A 771 -51.46 -21.31 -58.27
C GLY A 771 -52.90 -20.82 -58.31
N LYS A 772 -53.77 -21.76 -58.65
CA LYS A 772 -55.20 -21.52 -58.65
C LYS A 772 -55.93 -22.43 -57.68
N PHE A 773 -56.98 -21.95 -57.09
CA PHE A 773 -57.82 -22.71 -56.16
C PHE A 773 -59.28 -22.37 -56.41
N LYS A 774 -60.18 -23.14 -55.85
CA LYS A 774 -61.61 -22.99 -56.10
C LYS A 774 -62.32 -22.55 -54.81
N LEU A 775 -63.06 -21.45 -54.88
CA LEU A 775 -64.06 -21.10 -53.89
C LEU A 775 -65.33 -21.88 -54.21
N ILE A 776 -65.82 -22.64 -53.26
CA ILE A 776 -66.99 -23.52 -53.37
C ILE A 776 -68.07 -22.99 -52.43
N ARG A 777 -69.26 -22.87 -52.94
CA ARG A 777 -70.44 -22.49 -52.11
C ARG A 777 -71.28 -23.66 -51.73
#